data_3cc39ebf870622a75a5d89769a6db29c
#
_entry.id   3cc39ebf870622a75a5d89769a6db29c
#
_cell.length_a   1.000
_cell.length_b   1.000
_cell.length_c   1.000
_cell.angle_alpha   90.00
_cell.angle_beta   90.00
_cell.angle_gamma   90.00
#
_symmetry.space_group_name_H-M   'P 1'
#
loop_
_entity.id
_entity.type
_entity.pdbx_description
1 polymer ?
#
loop_
_entity_poly.entity_id
_entity_poly.type
_entity_poly.pdbx_seq_one_letter_code
_entity_poly.pdbx_strand_id
1 'polypeptide(L)'
;MFAGTKNSLLVLIVCFLCHVCIGQTRGITGTVMDSVTHQPIANATISTPNGHRGVLTDSAGHFHLSTDKDVPKLVISAAGYQSISLSTRDQLVVIYLSKKYTLLKEFVVKRKPGRYRNKNNPAVELIRKVIANKARNGPEAAAYTSYHEYEKARLLLENVPKVLIDNFLLKKYHFLFDNRDTTIVPGKSLIPVYIEEVSSQRLFRKKPAAKKKVVLGHKSVDYGEFLDMKGISEGINRLYEDINIYDNTIQAFTMQFVSPVADLAPTFYMYFIRDTIEENGVKLVELYFTPRNPEDLLFRGTLYITLDGRYAIRKAELGVSQHINLNYIREFKVTQDFEMGPGDHYYLATSDMIAFLAPWARAMGMVGERIVKIDQYRNLPISNTAFEGPEVDSVHQVEGRSDSFWVADRPIPLQETEAKTYRNTDSLVKMKSYHRLLDYATAFTAGYKSVGKIDVGQIGSFYTFNPVEGSRYKFGARTTPRLNTRVYGESYVAYGAKDNRWKYFGSATYAFNNKSIYTFPVHYFQVSYMNDTRPLGQENAFAVGNNFFSSFSHGDNSKWLYNQVFRLTYIHEYDNHFSYTLGAKYWQQEPTGSLSYIYQTGPDQFDTVKRLTTGELSATFRWAPHEELVQNKAGRVSIINKYPIITLQYGKGIQGLFGGQYNYDALHLNIYKRVYVSPLGFSDISMDAGWLSGNLPYPLLVVHPGNPSYFYSQAAYNMMNVGEFVSDHYASLHVDHFFNGFFFNKIPGFKYLRLREVIAGKILYGGLRNQNNPFVNPAQMKFPLTDGVLSTYSLGAKPYIEASAGIYNIFTIFRLDVIKRFTYLDHPHISSVGLRISSNFSF
;
A
#
# COMPACT_ATOMS: atom_id res chain seq x y z
N MET A 1 -31.72 -101.73 6.45
CA MET A 1 -30.54 -100.99 6.34
C MET A 1 -30.75 -99.71 5.41
N PHE A 2 -31.69 -98.87 5.73
CA PHE A 2 -31.97 -97.64 5.03
C PHE A 2 -32.85 -96.69 5.96
N ALA A 3 -32.32 -96.21 7.04
CA ALA A 3 -33.04 -95.26 7.88
C ALA A 3 -32.13 -94.18 8.55
N GLY A 4 -30.84 -94.01 8.10
CA GLY A 4 -29.89 -93.08 8.76
C GLY A 4 -29.49 -91.79 7.97
N THR A 5 -29.88 -91.75 6.76
CA THR A 5 -29.36 -90.70 5.88
C THR A 5 -30.27 -89.44 5.71
N LYS A 6 -31.48 -89.42 6.11
CA LYS A 6 -32.41 -88.29 5.99
C LYS A 6 -32.30 -87.28 7.13
N ASN A 7 -31.83 -87.66 8.33
CA ASN A 7 -31.70 -86.71 9.40
C ASN A 7 -30.39 -85.91 9.37
N SER A 8 -29.36 -86.47 8.78
CA SER A 8 -28.06 -85.73 8.63
C SER A 8 -28.12 -84.63 7.60
N LEU A 9 -28.95 -84.78 6.55
CA LEU A 9 -29.14 -83.75 5.53
C LEU A 9 -30.02 -82.58 6.02
N LEU A 10 -30.99 -82.90 6.95
CA LEU A 10 -31.82 -81.85 7.56
C LEU A 10 -31.05 -80.98 8.56
N VAL A 11 -30.12 -81.55 9.34
CA VAL A 11 -29.21 -80.84 10.27
C VAL A 11 -28.21 -79.98 9.50
N LEU A 12 -27.69 -80.44 8.38
CA LEU A 12 -26.78 -79.66 7.53
C LEU A 12 -27.48 -78.50 6.81
N ILE A 13 -28.74 -78.66 6.42
CA ILE A 13 -29.59 -77.63 5.85
C ILE A 13 -29.97 -76.60 6.90
N VAL A 14 -30.29 -77.00 8.14
CA VAL A 14 -30.57 -76.07 9.25
C VAL A 14 -29.31 -75.33 9.71
N CYS A 15 -28.14 -75.97 9.77
CA CYS A 15 -26.87 -75.28 10.03
C CYS A 15 -26.46 -74.32 8.91
N PHE A 16 -26.77 -74.65 7.63
CA PHE A 16 -26.47 -73.72 6.50
C PHE A 16 -27.44 -72.50 6.46
N LEU A 17 -28.69 -72.69 6.89
CA LEU A 17 -29.67 -71.61 7.03
C LEU A 17 -29.40 -70.68 8.23
N CYS A 18 -28.74 -71.14 9.27
CA CYS A 18 -28.36 -70.32 10.42
C CYS A 18 -27.11 -69.44 10.16
N HIS A 19 -26.35 -69.71 9.09
CA HIS A 19 -25.17 -68.93 8.75
C HIS A 19 -25.46 -67.76 7.73
N VAL A 20 -26.68 -67.54 7.26
CA VAL A 20 -27.05 -66.54 6.27
C VAL A 20 -27.66 -65.27 6.87
N CYS A 21 -27.76 -65.11 8.17
CA CYS A 21 -28.36 -63.94 8.81
C CYS A 21 -27.47 -63.20 9.81
N ILE A 22 -26.17 -63.12 9.58
CA ILE A 22 -25.38 -62.04 10.19
C ILE A 22 -25.15 -60.96 9.14
N GLY A 23 -26.13 -60.08 9.04
CA GLY A 23 -25.94 -58.84 8.28
C GLY A 23 -24.78 -58.08 8.91
N GLN A 24 -23.63 -58.02 8.22
CA GLN A 24 -22.50 -57.20 8.66
C GLN A 24 -22.91 -55.74 8.56
N THR A 25 -23.26 -55.13 9.70
CA THR A 25 -23.41 -53.68 9.79
C THR A 25 -22.04 -53.07 9.70
N ARG A 26 -21.80 -52.28 8.66
CA ARG A 26 -20.58 -51.55 8.49
C ARG A 26 -20.72 -50.21 9.21
N GLY A 27 -19.93 -49.97 10.25
CA GLY A 27 -19.87 -48.68 10.96
C GLY A 27 -18.89 -47.76 10.25
N ILE A 28 -19.33 -46.55 9.87
CA ILE A 28 -18.48 -45.48 9.35
C ILE A 28 -18.28 -44.46 10.47
N THR A 29 -17.05 -44.26 10.89
CA THR A 29 -16.69 -43.31 11.96
C THR A 29 -15.78 -42.21 11.42
N GLY A 30 -15.86 -41.03 11.99
CA GLY A 30 -14.98 -39.90 11.66
C GLY A 30 -15.21 -38.71 12.57
N THR A 31 -14.44 -37.67 12.37
CA THR A 31 -14.53 -36.40 13.10
C THR A 31 -14.75 -35.26 12.11
N VAL A 32 -15.69 -34.37 12.39
CA VAL A 32 -15.96 -33.18 11.56
C VAL A 32 -15.36 -31.97 12.25
N MET A 33 -14.54 -31.25 11.53
CA MET A 33 -13.80 -30.06 12.01
C MET A 33 -14.00 -28.87 11.08
N ASP A 34 -13.87 -27.68 11.63
CA ASP A 34 -13.77 -26.44 10.85
C ASP A 34 -12.45 -26.42 10.08
N SER A 35 -12.48 -26.12 8.80
CA SER A 35 -11.31 -26.16 7.91
C SER A 35 -10.26 -25.08 8.20
N VAL A 36 -10.63 -24.03 8.93
CA VAL A 36 -9.76 -22.89 9.25
C VAL A 36 -9.29 -22.96 10.70
N THR A 37 -10.23 -23.14 11.63
CA THR A 37 -9.91 -23.12 13.06
C THR A 37 -9.51 -24.50 13.59
N HIS A 38 -9.74 -25.58 12.81
CA HIS A 38 -9.58 -26.99 13.21
C HIS A 38 -10.30 -27.34 14.50
N GLN A 39 -11.32 -26.57 14.85
CA GLN A 39 -12.17 -26.86 16.01
C GLN A 39 -13.23 -27.88 15.62
N PRO A 40 -13.61 -28.79 16.53
CA PRO A 40 -14.67 -29.77 16.27
C PRO A 40 -16.00 -29.06 16.02
N ILE A 41 -16.76 -29.55 15.06
CA ILE A 41 -18.09 -29.02 14.73
C ILE A 41 -19.12 -29.97 15.35
N ALA A 42 -19.77 -29.50 16.41
CA ALA A 42 -20.89 -30.21 17.02
C ALA A 42 -22.18 -30.07 16.20
N ASN A 43 -23.07 -31.07 16.28
CA ASN A 43 -24.36 -31.11 15.58
C ASN A 43 -24.24 -31.00 14.04
N ALA A 44 -23.12 -31.39 13.47
CA ALA A 44 -23.00 -31.56 12.02
C ALA A 44 -23.82 -32.82 11.64
N THR A 45 -24.59 -32.71 10.57
CA THR A 45 -25.42 -33.81 10.06
C THR A 45 -24.64 -34.63 9.03
N ILE A 46 -24.47 -35.90 9.25
CA ILE A 46 -23.92 -36.88 8.33
C ILE A 46 -25.07 -37.74 7.80
N SER A 47 -25.36 -37.68 6.53
CA SER A 47 -26.48 -38.38 5.92
C SER A 47 -26.11 -39.10 4.62
N THR A 48 -26.91 -40.07 4.24
CA THR A 48 -26.86 -40.69 2.93
C THR A 48 -27.47 -39.75 1.88
N PRO A 49 -27.08 -39.80 0.60
CA PRO A 49 -27.59 -38.90 -0.43
C PRO A 49 -29.12 -38.86 -0.56
N ASN A 50 -29.79 -39.94 -0.19
CA ASN A 50 -31.25 -40.07 -0.26
C ASN A 50 -31.96 -39.61 1.03
N GLY A 51 -31.21 -39.12 2.05
CA GLY A 51 -31.76 -38.54 3.28
C GLY A 51 -32.43 -39.50 4.25
N HIS A 52 -32.45 -40.85 3.97
CA HIS A 52 -33.17 -41.82 4.76
C HIS A 52 -32.48 -42.25 6.07
N ARG A 53 -31.18 -41.98 6.20
CA ARG A 53 -30.39 -42.24 7.45
C ARG A 53 -29.37 -41.12 7.63
N GLY A 54 -29.26 -40.68 8.85
CA GLY A 54 -28.27 -39.65 9.24
C GLY A 54 -27.99 -39.67 10.73
N VAL A 55 -26.83 -39.21 11.14
CA VAL A 55 -26.41 -39.01 12.53
C VAL A 55 -25.88 -37.58 12.68
N LEU A 56 -25.85 -37.11 13.93
CA LEU A 56 -25.25 -35.85 14.31
C LEU A 56 -23.88 -36.09 14.94
N THR A 57 -22.96 -35.15 14.77
CA THR A 57 -21.71 -35.16 15.53
C THR A 57 -21.96 -34.77 16.99
N ASP A 58 -21.15 -35.32 17.88
CA ASP A 58 -21.11 -34.95 19.30
C ASP A 58 -20.36 -33.61 19.51
N SER A 59 -20.17 -33.23 20.80
CA SER A 59 -19.44 -31.98 21.14
C SER A 59 -17.96 -31.97 20.73
N ALA A 60 -17.36 -33.14 20.54
CA ALA A 60 -15.99 -33.30 20.04
C ALA A 60 -15.92 -33.51 18.51
N GLY A 61 -17.06 -33.31 17.81
CA GLY A 61 -17.14 -33.44 16.35
C GLY A 61 -17.17 -34.90 15.86
N HIS A 62 -17.24 -35.91 16.75
CA HIS A 62 -17.24 -37.33 16.34
C HIS A 62 -18.61 -37.80 15.89
N PHE A 63 -18.64 -38.71 14.92
CA PHE A 63 -19.83 -39.39 14.49
C PHE A 63 -19.58 -40.88 14.26
N HIS A 64 -20.64 -41.67 14.43
CA HIS A 64 -20.69 -43.08 14.10
C HIS A 64 -21.99 -43.39 13.35
N LEU A 65 -21.91 -43.70 12.06
CA LEU A 65 -23.04 -44.06 11.22
C LEU A 65 -23.00 -45.55 10.92
N SER A 66 -23.98 -46.28 11.45
CA SER A 66 -24.19 -47.71 11.13
C SER A 66 -25.07 -47.86 9.91
N THR A 67 -24.64 -48.61 8.92
CA THR A 67 -25.40 -48.86 7.68
C THR A 67 -25.37 -50.34 7.27
N ASP A 68 -26.53 -50.86 6.86
CA ASP A 68 -26.73 -52.24 6.41
C ASP A 68 -26.48 -52.42 4.92
N LYS A 69 -26.19 -51.32 4.18
CA LYS A 69 -25.95 -51.33 2.74
C LYS A 69 -24.66 -50.57 2.42
N ASP A 70 -24.02 -50.96 1.37
CA ASP A 70 -22.86 -50.22 0.84
C ASP A 70 -23.33 -48.82 0.39
N VAL A 71 -22.89 -47.79 1.12
CA VAL A 71 -23.21 -46.38 0.83
C VAL A 71 -22.04 -45.78 0.12
N PRO A 72 -22.11 -45.51 -1.19
CA PRO A 72 -20.95 -45.06 -1.93
C PRO A 72 -20.52 -43.60 -1.60
N LYS A 73 -21.44 -42.81 -1.06
CA LYS A 73 -21.21 -41.42 -0.71
C LYS A 73 -21.96 -41.03 0.58
N LEU A 74 -21.34 -40.10 1.37
CA LEU A 74 -21.98 -39.43 2.47
C LEU A 74 -22.09 -37.94 2.17
N VAL A 75 -23.17 -37.32 2.62
CA VAL A 75 -23.36 -35.85 2.60
C VAL A 75 -23.19 -35.38 4.04
N ILE A 76 -22.25 -34.45 4.24
CA ILE A 76 -21.95 -33.84 5.52
C ILE A 76 -22.33 -32.36 5.44
N SER A 77 -23.13 -31.89 6.40
CA SER A 77 -23.61 -30.51 6.45
C SER A 77 -23.68 -30.04 7.91
N ALA A 78 -23.40 -28.75 8.11
CA ALA A 78 -23.55 -28.08 9.39
C ALA A 78 -24.07 -26.66 9.21
N ALA A 79 -24.75 -26.11 10.22
CA ALA A 79 -25.21 -24.73 10.17
C ALA A 79 -24.04 -23.77 10.03
N GLY A 80 -24.08 -22.89 9.02
CA GLY A 80 -22.98 -21.95 8.71
C GLY A 80 -21.82 -22.52 7.89
N TYR A 81 -21.87 -23.83 7.54
CA TYR A 81 -20.84 -24.50 6.76
C TYR A 81 -21.36 -24.95 5.39
N GLN A 82 -20.44 -25.11 4.44
CA GLN A 82 -20.76 -25.68 3.14
C GLN A 82 -20.91 -27.21 3.27
N SER A 83 -22.01 -27.74 2.71
CA SER A 83 -22.20 -29.18 2.63
C SER A 83 -21.23 -29.78 1.62
N ILE A 84 -20.58 -30.87 2.01
CA ILE A 84 -19.69 -31.66 1.14
C ILE A 84 -20.21 -33.06 0.96
N SER A 85 -19.83 -33.69 -0.16
CA SER A 85 -20.15 -35.10 -0.43
C SER A 85 -18.84 -35.87 -0.61
N LEU A 86 -18.62 -36.85 0.25
CA LEU A 86 -17.39 -37.64 0.29
C LEU A 86 -17.70 -39.11 -0.08
N SER A 87 -16.73 -39.77 -0.73
CA SER A 87 -16.77 -41.19 -1.02
C SER A 87 -16.43 -41.98 0.23
N THR A 88 -17.17 -43.01 0.54
CA THR A 88 -16.93 -43.93 1.70
C THR A 88 -15.82 -44.95 1.41
N ARG A 89 -15.23 -44.95 0.20
CA ARG A 89 -14.09 -45.82 -0.09
C ARG A 89 -12.78 -45.35 0.53
N ASP A 90 -12.70 -44.08 0.90
CA ASP A 90 -11.57 -43.50 1.60
C ASP A 90 -11.82 -43.66 3.12
N GLN A 91 -10.79 -44.04 3.90
CA GLN A 91 -10.92 -44.06 5.36
C GLN A 91 -11.14 -42.63 5.86
N LEU A 92 -12.39 -42.32 6.27
CA LEU A 92 -12.79 -40.98 6.72
C LEU A 92 -12.35 -40.79 8.17
N VAL A 93 -11.11 -40.41 8.42
CA VAL A 93 -10.61 -40.17 9.77
C VAL A 93 -10.94 -38.76 10.26
N VAL A 94 -10.76 -37.75 9.42
CA VAL A 94 -11.08 -36.35 9.72
C VAL A 94 -11.69 -35.66 8.49
N ILE A 95 -12.81 -34.97 8.69
CA ILE A 95 -13.56 -34.27 7.66
C ILE A 95 -13.54 -32.77 7.95
N TYR A 96 -13.02 -31.96 7.06
CA TYR A 96 -12.99 -30.52 7.21
C TYR A 96 -14.14 -29.86 6.45
N LEU A 97 -14.99 -29.09 7.16
CA LEU A 97 -16.02 -28.26 6.57
C LEU A 97 -15.54 -26.82 6.50
N SER A 98 -15.62 -26.24 5.32
CA SER A 98 -15.38 -24.80 5.14
C SER A 98 -16.62 -24.01 5.54
N LYS A 99 -16.43 -22.87 6.22
CA LYS A 99 -17.53 -21.94 6.50
C LYS A 99 -18.22 -21.59 5.18
N LYS A 100 -19.53 -21.60 5.19
CA LYS A 100 -20.31 -21.16 4.03
C LYS A 100 -20.15 -19.65 3.91
N TYR A 101 -19.19 -19.21 3.09
CA TYR A 101 -19.13 -17.82 2.67
C TYR A 101 -20.36 -17.58 1.79
N THR A 102 -21.46 -17.25 2.40
CA THR A 102 -22.59 -16.72 1.65
C THR A 102 -22.09 -15.36 1.13
N LEU A 103 -21.84 -15.26 -0.19
CA LEU A 103 -21.85 -13.97 -0.87
C LEU A 103 -22.99 -13.20 -0.21
N LEU A 104 -22.72 -12.02 0.34
CA LEU A 104 -23.78 -11.18 0.88
C LEU A 104 -24.73 -10.93 -0.30
N LYS A 105 -25.67 -11.87 -0.52
CA LYS A 105 -26.71 -11.71 -1.54
C LYS A 105 -27.31 -10.35 -1.26
N GLU A 106 -27.34 -9.52 -2.29
CA GLU A 106 -27.98 -8.22 -2.20
C GLU A 106 -29.38 -8.45 -1.62
N PHE A 107 -29.52 -8.13 -0.32
CA PHE A 107 -30.80 -8.28 0.33
C PHE A 107 -31.66 -7.17 -0.24
N VAL A 108 -32.42 -7.52 -1.26
CA VAL A 108 -33.46 -6.62 -1.80
C VAL A 108 -34.49 -6.48 -0.68
N VAL A 109 -34.33 -5.43 0.12
CA VAL A 109 -35.40 -5.00 1.01
C VAL A 109 -36.58 -4.71 0.09
N LYS A 110 -37.55 -5.65 0.00
CA LYS A 110 -38.83 -5.38 -0.66
C LYS A 110 -39.43 -4.19 0.09
N ARG A 111 -39.26 -3.00 -0.46
CA ARG A 111 -39.77 -1.76 0.13
C ARG A 111 -41.26 -1.92 0.33
N LYS A 112 -41.71 -1.94 1.60
CA LYS A 112 -43.05 -1.50 1.90
C LYS A 112 -43.11 -0.04 1.44
N PRO A 113 -44.19 0.41 0.79
CA PRO A 113 -44.31 1.78 0.30
C PRO A 113 -44.27 2.77 1.48
N GLY A 114 -43.10 3.34 1.70
CA GLY A 114 -42.77 4.30 2.76
C GLY A 114 -41.32 4.77 2.66
N ARG A 115 -41.11 6.10 2.73
CA ARG A 115 -39.74 6.68 2.71
C ARG A 115 -39.05 6.31 4.04
N TYR A 116 -37.85 5.69 3.99
CA TYR A 116 -37.04 5.44 5.18
C TYR A 116 -36.83 6.75 5.99
N ARG A 117 -37.03 6.70 7.29
CA ARG A 117 -36.84 7.82 8.20
C ARG A 117 -36.05 7.37 9.43
N ASN A 118 -35.21 8.28 9.96
CA ASN A 118 -34.48 8.04 11.21
C ASN A 118 -35.32 8.26 12.47
N LYS A 119 -36.35 9.12 12.34
CA LYS A 119 -37.25 9.49 13.47
C LYS A 119 -38.20 8.31 13.76
N ASN A 120 -38.30 7.92 15.03
CA ASN A 120 -39.17 6.84 15.49
C ASN A 120 -38.83 5.48 14.81
N ASN A 121 -37.56 5.22 14.61
CA ASN A 121 -37.06 3.97 14.02
C ASN A 121 -36.28 3.17 15.07
N PRO A 122 -36.81 2.02 15.56
CA PRO A 122 -36.17 1.23 16.60
C PRO A 122 -34.74 0.79 16.25
N ALA A 123 -34.46 0.52 14.96
CA ALA A 123 -33.11 0.16 14.51
C ALA A 123 -32.14 1.35 14.66
N VAL A 124 -32.61 2.59 14.39
CA VAL A 124 -31.82 3.80 14.58
C VAL A 124 -31.64 4.14 16.06
N GLU A 125 -32.64 3.89 16.90
CA GLU A 125 -32.53 4.06 18.35
C GLU A 125 -31.51 3.06 18.94
N LEU A 126 -31.52 1.81 18.47
CA LEU A 126 -30.53 0.80 18.88
C LEU A 126 -29.11 1.21 18.50
N ILE A 127 -28.87 1.58 17.23
CA ILE A 127 -27.52 1.97 16.82
C ILE A 127 -27.02 3.24 17.54
N ARG A 128 -27.90 4.18 17.89
CA ARG A 128 -27.52 5.33 18.71
C ARG A 128 -27.07 4.90 20.12
N LYS A 129 -27.68 3.87 20.70
CA LYS A 129 -27.22 3.29 21.96
C LYS A 129 -25.84 2.65 21.83
N VAL A 130 -25.56 1.93 20.74
CA VAL A 130 -24.24 1.41 20.44
C VAL A 130 -23.21 2.56 20.33
N ILE A 131 -23.53 3.61 19.57
CA ILE A 131 -22.66 4.77 19.40
C ILE A 131 -22.37 5.46 20.74
N ALA A 132 -23.39 5.66 21.56
CA ALA A 132 -23.25 6.26 22.89
C ALA A 132 -22.37 5.43 23.84
N ASN A 133 -22.31 4.11 23.64
CA ASN A 133 -21.53 3.19 24.46
C ASN A 133 -20.17 2.77 23.83
N LYS A 134 -19.81 3.29 22.66
CA LYS A 134 -18.61 2.84 21.95
C LYS A 134 -17.30 3.06 22.73
N ALA A 135 -17.21 4.14 23.52
CA ALA A 135 -16.05 4.42 24.36
C ALA A 135 -15.87 3.39 25.49
N ARG A 136 -16.94 2.71 25.90
CA ARG A 136 -16.94 1.62 26.89
C ARG A 136 -16.62 0.26 26.27
N ASN A 137 -17.03 0.06 25.02
CA ASN A 137 -16.94 -1.22 24.33
C ASN A 137 -15.77 -1.32 23.34
N GLY A 138 -15.10 -0.21 23.07
CA GLY A 138 -13.96 -0.17 22.15
C GLY A 138 -12.68 -0.75 22.78
N PRO A 139 -11.67 -1.08 21.98
CA PRO A 139 -10.42 -1.70 22.45
C PRO A 139 -9.61 -0.82 23.41
N GLU A 140 -9.85 0.49 23.44
CA GLU A 140 -9.21 1.45 24.35
C GLU A 140 -10.05 1.75 25.62
N ALA A 141 -11.06 0.92 25.90
CA ALA A 141 -11.92 1.10 27.07
C ALA A 141 -11.16 0.88 28.38
N ALA A 142 -10.34 -0.17 28.43
CA ALA A 142 -9.55 -0.52 29.61
C ALA A 142 -8.34 0.42 29.80
N ALA A 143 -7.93 0.60 31.09
CA ALA A 143 -6.75 1.42 31.42
C ALA A 143 -5.46 0.80 30.90
N TYR A 144 -5.36 -0.52 30.95
CA TYR A 144 -4.26 -1.32 30.41
C TYR A 144 -4.84 -2.54 29.71
N THR A 145 -4.21 -2.94 28.59
CA THR A 145 -4.47 -4.25 27.97
C THR A 145 -3.16 -4.89 27.52
N SER A 146 -3.07 -6.20 27.70
CA SER A 146 -2.03 -7.01 27.07
C SER A 146 -2.65 -8.26 26.51
N TYR A 147 -2.22 -8.68 25.31
CA TYR A 147 -2.69 -9.88 24.69
C TYR A 147 -1.67 -10.43 23.69
N HIS A 148 -1.77 -11.72 23.44
CA HIS A 148 -1.06 -12.38 22.35
C HIS A 148 -1.89 -12.25 21.08
N GLU A 149 -1.26 -11.90 19.98
CA GLU A 149 -1.85 -11.74 18.65
C GLU A 149 -1.11 -12.64 17.66
N TYR A 150 -1.84 -13.56 17.08
CA TYR A 150 -1.39 -14.35 15.94
C TYR A 150 -2.06 -13.84 14.69
N GLU A 151 -1.27 -13.56 13.68
CA GLU A 151 -1.69 -13.09 12.36
C GLU A 151 -1.19 -14.05 11.29
N LYS A 152 -2.09 -14.43 10.37
CA LYS A 152 -1.77 -15.21 9.17
C LYS A 152 -2.34 -14.51 7.95
N ALA A 153 -1.48 -14.15 7.00
CA ALA A 153 -1.85 -13.52 5.73
C ALA A 153 -1.48 -14.44 4.56
N ARG A 154 -2.37 -14.55 3.57
CA ARG A 154 -2.17 -15.38 2.38
C ARG A 154 -2.57 -14.63 1.12
N LEU A 155 -1.83 -14.87 0.03
CA LEU A 155 -2.26 -14.52 -1.33
C LEU A 155 -2.35 -15.78 -2.18
N LEU A 156 -3.43 -15.88 -2.94
CA LEU A 156 -3.72 -17.01 -3.81
C LEU A 156 -4.12 -16.49 -5.19
N LEU A 157 -3.67 -17.15 -6.24
CA LEU A 157 -4.10 -16.83 -7.61
C LEU A 157 -5.41 -17.53 -7.93
N GLU A 158 -6.32 -16.80 -8.59
CA GLU A 158 -7.54 -17.35 -9.14
C GLU A 158 -7.59 -17.17 -10.66
N ASN A 159 -8.40 -18.00 -11.34
CA ASN A 159 -8.61 -17.94 -12.79
C ASN A 159 -7.30 -17.96 -13.60
N VAL A 160 -6.29 -18.72 -13.16
CA VAL A 160 -5.02 -18.85 -13.90
C VAL A 160 -5.32 -19.52 -15.24
N PRO A 161 -5.00 -18.86 -16.38
CA PRO A 161 -5.31 -19.40 -17.69
C PRO A 161 -4.58 -20.72 -17.96
N LYS A 162 -5.26 -21.71 -18.55
CA LYS A 162 -4.62 -22.98 -18.93
C LYS A 162 -3.41 -22.79 -19.85
N VAL A 163 -3.47 -21.84 -20.78
CA VAL A 163 -2.34 -21.48 -21.64
C VAL A 163 -1.09 -21.08 -20.86
N LEU A 164 -1.26 -20.47 -19.67
CA LEU A 164 -0.14 -20.15 -18.80
C LEU A 164 0.38 -21.39 -18.08
N ILE A 165 -0.52 -22.25 -17.58
CA ILE A 165 -0.16 -23.50 -16.90
C ILE A 165 0.56 -24.45 -17.86
N ASP A 166 0.03 -24.61 -19.09
CA ASP A 166 0.53 -25.56 -20.09
C ASP A 166 1.71 -24.98 -20.91
N ASN A 167 2.19 -23.77 -20.59
CA ASN A 167 3.29 -23.11 -21.28
C ASN A 167 4.60 -23.90 -21.10
N PHE A 168 5.27 -24.26 -22.20
CA PHE A 168 6.50 -25.03 -22.17
C PHE A 168 7.65 -24.37 -21.38
N LEU A 169 7.70 -23.03 -21.35
CA LEU A 169 8.67 -22.27 -20.57
C LEU A 169 8.43 -22.41 -19.05
N LEU A 170 7.18 -22.67 -18.66
CA LEU A 170 6.77 -22.82 -17.27
C LEU A 170 6.70 -24.26 -16.80
N LYS A 171 6.99 -25.24 -17.68
CA LYS A 171 6.94 -26.68 -17.38
C LYS A 171 7.75 -27.05 -16.12
N LYS A 172 8.86 -26.38 -15.87
CA LYS A 172 9.72 -26.60 -14.69
C LYS A 172 9.07 -26.11 -13.38
N TYR A 173 8.03 -25.32 -13.44
CA TYR A 173 7.33 -24.71 -12.30
C TYR A 173 5.93 -25.31 -12.08
N HIS A 174 5.59 -26.42 -12.75
CA HIS A 174 4.27 -27.06 -12.64
C HIS A 174 3.90 -27.42 -11.19
N PHE A 175 4.88 -27.78 -10.37
CA PHE A 175 4.68 -28.10 -8.95
C PHE A 175 4.05 -26.94 -8.15
N LEU A 176 4.19 -25.67 -8.59
CA LEU A 176 3.50 -24.52 -8.01
C LEU A 176 2.01 -24.54 -8.36
N PHE A 177 1.66 -24.90 -9.60
CA PHE A 177 0.29 -24.93 -10.08
C PHE A 177 -0.49 -26.16 -9.60
N ASP A 178 0.21 -27.20 -9.14
CA ASP A 178 -0.40 -28.43 -8.59
C ASP A 178 -0.83 -28.24 -7.11
N ASN A 179 -0.28 -27.22 -6.43
CA ASN A 179 -0.69 -26.88 -5.08
C ASN A 179 -1.98 -26.05 -5.13
N ARG A 180 -3.13 -26.70 -4.97
CA ARG A 180 -4.44 -26.07 -5.13
C ARG A 180 -5.21 -26.09 -3.82
N ASP A 181 -5.64 -24.90 -3.39
CA ASP A 181 -6.54 -24.73 -2.25
C ASP A 181 -7.99 -24.59 -2.75
N THR A 182 -8.86 -25.45 -2.23
CA THR A 182 -10.30 -25.43 -2.53
C THR A 182 -11.14 -25.12 -1.29
N THR A 183 -10.48 -24.83 -0.17
CA THR A 183 -11.12 -24.66 1.15
C THR A 183 -11.58 -23.24 1.41
N ILE A 184 -10.84 -22.23 0.92
CA ILE A 184 -11.14 -20.81 1.19
C ILE A 184 -12.42 -20.36 0.51
N VAL A 185 -12.57 -20.70 -0.78
CA VAL A 185 -13.71 -20.25 -1.58
C VAL A 185 -14.41 -21.46 -2.20
N PRO A 186 -15.64 -21.75 -1.79
CA PRO A 186 -16.40 -22.86 -2.32
C PRO A 186 -16.49 -22.87 -3.85
N GLY A 187 -16.15 -23.99 -4.46
CA GLY A 187 -16.23 -24.18 -5.92
C GLY A 187 -15.11 -23.51 -6.72
N LYS A 188 -14.12 -22.89 -6.07
CA LYS A 188 -12.93 -22.35 -6.71
C LYS A 188 -11.69 -23.16 -6.34
N SER A 189 -10.77 -23.27 -7.28
CA SER A 189 -9.45 -23.86 -7.08
C SER A 189 -8.42 -22.75 -7.14
N LEU A 190 -7.84 -22.41 -6.02
CA LEU A 190 -6.91 -21.30 -5.85
C LEU A 190 -5.48 -21.82 -5.73
N ILE A 191 -4.50 -21.08 -6.21
CA ILE A 191 -3.08 -21.46 -6.16
C ILE A 191 -2.39 -20.55 -5.13
N PRO A 192 -2.00 -21.07 -3.94
CA PRO A 192 -1.29 -20.29 -2.94
C PRO A 192 0.08 -19.86 -3.45
N VAL A 193 0.33 -18.55 -3.43
CA VAL A 193 1.62 -17.95 -3.84
C VAL A 193 2.31 -17.18 -2.72
N TYR A 194 1.62 -16.86 -1.65
CA TYR A 194 2.20 -16.17 -0.51
C TYR A 194 1.54 -16.62 0.78
N ILE A 195 2.36 -16.78 1.81
CA ILE A 195 1.92 -16.98 3.19
C ILE A 195 2.90 -16.30 4.13
N GLU A 196 2.37 -15.62 5.12
CA GLU A 196 3.09 -14.96 6.19
C GLU A 196 2.39 -15.23 7.51
N GLU A 197 3.17 -15.45 8.55
CA GLU A 197 2.70 -15.65 9.93
C GLU A 197 3.50 -14.73 10.84
N VAL A 198 2.79 -13.99 11.68
CA VAL A 198 3.37 -13.11 12.70
C VAL A 198 2.75 -13.44 14.05
N SER A 199 3.60 -13.72 15.02
CA SER A 199 3.24 -13.84 16.42
C SER A 199 3.74 -12.62 17.17
N SER A 200 2.90 -11.96 17.95
CA SER A 200 3.29 -10.75 18.67
C SER A 200 2.55 -10.61 19.99
N GLN A 201 3.18 -9.89 20.92
CA GLN A 201 2.53 -9.40 22.13
C GLN A 201 2.16 -7.94 21.95
N ARG A 202 0.90 -7.59 22.16
CA ARG A 202 0.39 -6.23 22.13
C ARG A 202 0.25 -5.71 23.54
N LEU A 203 0.73 -4.49 23.77
CA LEU A 203 0.62 -3.78 25.03
C LEU A 203 -0.03 -2.43 24.77
N PHE A 204 -0.99 -2.07 25.59
CA PHE A 204 -1.67 -0.78 25.55
C PHE A 204 -1.81 -0.18 26.94
N ARG A 205 -1.65 1.13 27.02
CA ARG A 205 -1.90 1.96 28.21
C ARG A 205 -2.66 3.21 27.79
N LYS A 206 -3.76 3.51 28.50
CA LYS A 206 -4.63 4.65 28.17
C LYS A 206 -4.05 5.99 28.59
N LYS A 207 -3.46 6.06 29.81
CA LYS A 207 -2.92 7.31 30.38
C LYS A 207 -1.60 7.06 31.14
N PRO A 208 -0.50 7.76 30.76
CA PRO A 208 -0.32 8.44 29.48
C PRO A 208 -0.42 7.45 28.32
N ALA A 209 -0.99 7.87 27.20
CA ALA A 209 -1.25 6.98 26.08
C ALA A 209 0.04 6.36 25.54
N ALA A 210 0.09 5.03 25.46
CA ALA A 210 1.20 4.29 24.90
C ALA A 210 0.71 2.97 24.29
N LYS A 211 1.30 2.59 23.17
CA LYS A 211 1.08 1.30 22.48
C LYS A 211 2.43 0.67 22.19
N LYS A 212 2.52 -0.64 22.29
CA LYS A 212 3.72 -1.39 21.88
C LYS A 212 3.33 -2.73 21.29
N LYS A 213 3.94 -3.08 20.17
CA LYS A 213 3.90 -4.40 19.53
C LYS A 213 5.27 -5.04 19.68
N VAL A 214 5.37 -6.13 20.41
CA VAL A 214 6.60 -6.92 20.52
C VAL A 214 6.45 -8.16 19.66
N VAL A 215 7.17 -8.23 18.55
CA VAL A 215 7.15 -9.38 17.64
C VAL A 215 7.93 -10.52 18.26
N LEU A 216 7.28 -11.67 18.45
CA LEU A 216 7.82 -12.89 19.07
C LEU A 216 8.36 -13.86 18.02
N GLY A 217 7.71 -13.90 16.86
CA GLY A 217 8.09 -14.73 15.72
C GLY A 217 7.52 -14.18 14.42
N HIS A 218 8.29 -14.31 13.34
CA HIS A 218 7.89 -13.98 11.97
C HIS A 218 8.32 -15.10 11.04
N LYS A 219 7.41 -15.58 10.20
CA LYS A 219 7.66 -16.60 9.19
C LYS A 219 6.91 -16.24 7.93
N SER A 220 7.63 -16.09 6.82
CA SER A 220 7.03 -15.85 5.52
C SER A 220 7.71 -16.71 4.46
N VAL A 221 7.04 -16.89 3.31
CA VAL A 221 7.71 -17.41 2.12
C VAL A 221 8.76 -16.38 1.67
N ASP A 222 9.94 -16.87 1.31
CA ASP A 222 11.03 -16.03 0.79
C ASP A 222 11.28 -16.37 -0.69
N TYR A 223 11.07 -15.40 -1.57
CA TYR A 223 11.34 -15.51 -3.00
C TYR A 223 12.78 -15.09 -3.38
N GLY A 224 13.63 -14.90 -2.38
CA GLY A 224 15.02 -14.51 -2.55
C GLY A 224 15.19 -13.00 -2.76
N GLU A 225 16.44 -12.58 -2.91
CA GLU A 225 16.85 -11.15 -2.97
C GLU A 225 16.19 -10.32 -4.10
N PHE A 226 15.49 -10.96 -5.03
CA PHE A 226 14.93 -10.30 -6.21
C PHE A 226 13.54 -9.70 -5.98
N LEU A 227 12.78 -10.23 -5.02
CA LEU A 227 11.51 -9.68 -4.60
C LEU A 227 11.68 -9.07 -3.21
N ASP A 228 11.34 -7.81 -3.07
CA ASP A 228 11.30 -7.17 -1.75
C ASP A 228 10.13 -7.74 -0.96
N MET A 229 10.41 -8.79 -0.19
CA MET A 229 9.39 -9.44 0.63
C MET A 229 8.87 -8.51 1.71
N LYS A 230 9.69 -7.57 2.23
CA LYS A 230 9.22 -6.55 3.17
C LYS A 230 8.22 -5.61 2.50
N GLY A 231 8.53 -5.12 1.31
CA GLY A 231 7.61 -4.28 0.56
C GLY A 231 6.33 -5.00 0.17
N ILE A 232 6.38 -6.32 -0.13
CA ILE A 232 5.19 -7.13 -0.36
C ILE A 232 4.39 -7.30 0.93
N SER A 233 5.03 -7.66 2.04
CA SER A 233 4.41 -7.77 3.36
C SER A 233 3.77 -6.44 3.78
N GLU A 234 4.49 -5.33 3.68
CA GLU A 234 3.96 -3.99 3.96
C GLU A 234 2.79 -3.62 3.02
N GLY A 235 2.87 -4.01 1.74
CA GLY A 235 1.77 -3.85 0.79
C GLY A 235 0.55 -4.68 1.16
N ILE A 236 0.74 -5.92 1.62
CA ILE A 236 -0.32 -6.80 2.12
C ILE A 236 -0.92 -6.24 3.40
N ASN A 237 -0.09 -5.81 4.35
CA ASN A 237 -0.54 -5.22 5.60
C ASN A 237 -1.41 -3.97 5.38
N ARG A 238 -1.18 -3.23 4.30
CA ARG A 238 -2.03 -2.09 3.89
C ARG A 238 -3.34 -2.46 3.26
N LEU A 239 -3.36 -3.55 2.50
CA LEU A 239 -4.62 -4.11 2.03
C LEU A 239 -5.49 -4.52 3.23
N TYR A 240 -4.85 -4.82 4.35
CA TYR A 240 -5.46 -5.42 5.54
C TYR A 240 -5.08 -4.68 6.83
N GLU A 241 -5.18 -3.34 6.86
CA GLU A 241 -5.02 -2.60 8.11
C GLU A 241 -5.95 -3.13 9.21
N ASP A 242 -5.56 -2.94 10.47
CA ASP A 242 -6.37 -3.38 11.61
C ASP A 242 -7.71 -2.62 11.63
N ILE A 243 -8.80 -3.35 11.40
CA ILE A 243 -10.14 -2.79 11.38
C ILE A 243 -10.68 -2.71 12.80
N ASN A 244 -10.86 -1.50 13.30
CA ASN A 244 -11.61 -1.24 14.52
C ASN A 244 -13.01 -0.72 14.17
N ILE A 245 -14.02 -1.55 14.37
CA ILE A 245 -15.42 -1.18 14.06
C ILE A 245 -15.90 0.05 14.85
N TYR A 246 -15.36 0.31 16.03
CA TYR A 246 -15.75 1.41 16.91
C TYR A 246 -15.12 2.76 16.53
N ASP A 247 -14.17 2.79 15.58
CA ASP A 247 -13.62 4.05 15.05
C ASP A 247 -14.66 4.76 14.17
N ASN A 248 -14.53 6.07 14.02
CA ASN A 248 -15.42 6.83 13.12
C ASN A 248 -15.11 6.55 11.65
N THR A 249 -13.86 6.27 11.32
CA THR A 249 -13.39 5.93 9.98
C THR A 249 -12.52 4.67 10.04
N ILE A 250 -12.74 3.79 9.08
CA ILE A 250 -12.00 2.54 8.90
C ILE A 250 -11.16 2.69 7.64
N GLN A 251 -9.85 2.49 7.77
CA GLN A 251 -8.93 2.47 6.64
C GLN A 251 -8.97 1.07 6.00
N ALA A 252 -9.18 1.01 4.68
CA ALA A 252 -9.04 -0.20 3.90
C ALA A 252 -8.64 0.17 2.46
N PHE A 253 -7.72 -0.58 1.86
CA PHE A 253 -7.27 -0.38 0.46
C PHE A 253 -6.79 1.05 0.16
N THR A 254 -6.10 1.70 1.08
CA THR A 254 -5.67 3.11 0.98
C THR A 254 -6.82 4.14 0.99
N MET A 255 -8.06 3.70 1.20
CA MET A 255 -9.25 4.54 1.27
C MET A 255 -9.86 4.54 2.66
N GLN A 256 -10.57 5.62 3.00
CA GLN A 256 -11.30 5.71 4.26
C GLN A 256 -12.80 5.48 4.05
N PHE A 257 -13.34 4.56 4.85
CA PHE A 257 -14.75 4.25 4.93
C PHE A 257 -15.33 4.80 6.24
N VAL A 258 -16.51 5.36 6.21
CA VAL A 258 -17.24 5.71 7.44
C VAL A 258 -17.69 4.41 8.11
N SER A 259 -17.40 4.26 9.41
CA SER A 259 -17.88 3.09 10.17
C SER A 259 -19.41 3.10 10.30
N PRO A 260 -20.08 1.94 10.31
CA PRO A 260 -21.52 1.87 10.61
C PRO A 260 -21.88 2.25 12.05
N VAL A 261 -20.90 2.44 12.93
CA VAL A 261 -21.06 2.96 14.28
C VAL A 261 -20.33 4.30 14.50
N ALA A 262 -19.99 5.00 13.43
CA ALA A 262 -19.48 6.36 13.52
C ALA A 262 -20.52 7.31 14.16
N ASP A 263 -20.07 8.42 14.73
CA ASP A 263 -20.96 9.38 15.38
C ASP A 263 -22.05 9.89 14.44
N LEU A 264 -21.72 10.10 13.16
CA LEU A 264 -22.64 10.52 12.11
C LEU A 264 -23.19 9.37 11.27
N ALA A 265 -22.97 8.11 11.64
CA ALA A 265 -23.38 6.96 10.84
C ALA A 265 -24.87 6.94 10.42
N PRO A 266 -25.85 7.33 11.25
CA PRO A 266 -27.26 7.39 10.83
C PRO A 266 -27.53 8.36 9.68
N THR A 267 -26.61 9.29 9.36
CA THR A 267 -26.73 10.17 8.21
C THR A 267 -26.39 9.45 6.90
N PHE A 268 -25.47 8.47 6.97
CA PHE A 268 -24.93 7.76 5.81
C PHE A 268 -25.58 6.40 5.59
N TYR A 269 -26.06 5.75 6.66
CA TYR A 269 -26.60 4.40 6.63
C TYR A 269 -28.11 4.35 6.89
N MET A 270 -28.72 3.27 6.40
CA MET A 270 -30.04 2.78 6.78
C MET A 270 -29.85 1.51 7.63
N TYR A 271 -30.65 1.37 8.72
CA TYR A 271 -30.58 0.25 9.65
C TYR A 271 -31.92 -0.48 9.72
N PHE A 272 -31.87 -1.80 9.83
CA PHE A 272 -33.04 -2.69 9.88
C PHE A 272 -32.78 -3.81 10.88
N ILE A 273 -33.64 -3.94 11.87
CA ILE A 273 -33.66 -5.12 12.76
C ILE A 273 -34.19 -6.30 11.95
N ARG A 274 -33.44 -7.39 11.87
CA ARG A 274 -33.84 -8.61 11.17
C ARG A 274 -34.43 -9.61 12.14
N ASP A 275 -33.72 -9.88 13.23
CA ASP A 275 -34.09 -10.89 14.20
C ASP A 275 -33.49 -10.56 15.57
N THR A 276 -33.95 -11.30 16.57
CA THR A 276 -33.32 -11.36 17.89
C THR A 276 -33.03 -12.83 18.19
N ILE A 277 -31.77 -13.16 18.30
CA ILE A 277 -31.27 -14.51 18.54
C ILE A 277 -30.71 -14.61 19.97
N GLU A 278 -30.59 -15.82 20.48
CA GLU A 278 -29.91 -16.09 21.73
C GLU A 278 -28.68 -16.96 21.46
N GLU A 279 -27.51 -16.52 21.88
CA GLU A 279 -26.26 -17.24 21.74
C GLU A 279 -25.55 -17.29 23.10
N ASN A 280 -25.27 -18.49 23.59
CA ASN A 280 -24.63 -18.74 24.90
C ASN A 280 -25.29 -17.98 26.07
N GLY A 281 -26.62 -17.90 26.08
CA GLY A 281 -27.39 -17.22 27.11
C GLY A 281 -27.45 -15.69 26.98
N VAL A 282 -26.86 -15.12 25.94
CA VAL A 282 -26.91 -13.68 25.66
C VAL A 282 -27.89 -13.42 24.52
N LYS A 283 -28.85 -12.51 24.74
CA LYS A 283 -29.74 -12.04 23.66
C LYS A 283 -29.02 -11.06 22.77
N LEU A 284 -29.02 -11.33 21.46
CA LEU A 284 -28.39 -10.53 20.42
C LEU A 284 -29.42 -10.04 19.41
N VAL A 285 -29.38 -8.76 19.07
CA VAL A 285 -30.15 -8.23 17.94
C VAL A 285 -29.32 -8.30 16.67
N GLU A 286 -29.84 -8.96 15.65
CA GLU A 286 -29.29 -8.94 14.30
C GLU A 286 -29.72 -7.65 13.60
N LEU A 287 -28.80 -6.68 13.52
CA LEU A 287 -29.02 -5.37 12.94
C LEU A 287 -28.34 -5.30 11.57
N TYR A 288 -29.12 -5.38 10.50
CA TYR A 288 -28.62 -5.14 9.14
C TYR A 288 -28.45 -3.66 8.87
N PHE A 289 -27.37 -3.29 8.20
CA PHE A 289 -27.11 -1.94 7.76
C PHE A 289 -26.67 -1.88 6.29
N THR A 290 -27.04 -0.79 5.61
CA THR A 290 -26.70 -0.58 4.21
C THR A 290 -26.56 0.91 3.92
N PRO A 291 -25.69 1.33 2.97
CA PRO A 291 -25.59 2.71 2.57
C PRO A 291 -26.92 3.30 2.10
N ARG A 292 -27.17 4.57 2.40
CA ARG A 292 -28.29 5.32 1.81
C ARG A 292 -28.16 5.49 0.31
N ASN A 293 -26.91 5.70 -0.12
CA ASN A 293 -26.52 5.70 -1.51
C ASN A 293 -25.51 4.52 -1.73
N PRO A 294 -25.88 3.51 -2.52
CA PRO A 294 -25.05 2.32 -2.72
C PRO A 294 -23.74 2.59 -3.47
N GLU A 295 -23.57 3.80 -4.05
CA GLU A 295 -22.37 4.22 -4.78
C GLU A 295 -21.31 4.85 -3.85
N ASP A 296 -21.70 5.27 -2.63
CA ASP A 296 -20.76 5.89 -1.70
C ASP A 296 -19.78 4.84 -1.14
N LEU A 297 -18.54 5.28 -0.79
CA LEU A 297 -17.52 4.44 -0.15
C LEU A 297 -17.91 4.10 1.28
N LEU A 298 -18.85 3.17 1.41
CA LEU A 298 -19.47 2.76 2.66
C LEU A 298 -19.60 1.23 2.72
N PHE A 299 -19.62 0.70 3.93
CA PHE A 299 -19.86 -0.72 4.16
C PHE A 299 -21.35 -1.06 4.11
N ARG A 300 -21.65 -2.32 3.88
CA ARG A 300 -22.94 -2.97 4.17
C ARG A 300 -22.69 -4.21 4.98
N GLY A 301 -23.66 -4.63 5.78
CA GLY A 301 -23.44 -5.83 6.57
C GLY A 301 -24.42 -6.01 7.72
N THR A 302 -24.01 -6.76 8.72
CA THR A 302 -24.80 -7.11 9.90
C THR A 302 -23.98 -6.90 11.16
N LEU A 303 -24.59 -6.28 12.16
CA LEU A 303 -24.06 -6.18 13.51
C LEU A 303 -24.93 -7.01 14.45
N TYR A 304 -24.29 -7.81 15.27
CA TYR A 304 -24.95 -8.56 16.34
C TYR A 304 -24.72 -7.83 17.66
N ILE A 305 -25.75 -7.23 18.22
CA ILE A 305 -25.67 -6.28 19.32
C ILE A 305 -26.28 -6.88 20.57
N THR A 306 -25.56 -6.81 21.71
CA THR A 306 -26.04 -7.32 23.00
C THR A 306 -27.19 -6.48 23.57
N LEU A 307 -28.16 -7.13 24.24
CA LEU A 307 -29.26 -6.48 24.96
C LEU A 307 -29.06 -6.44 26.47
N ASP A 308 -27.83 -6.60 26.93
CA ASP A 308 -27.46 -6.63 28.36
C ASP A 308 -27.28 -5.23 28.99
N GLY A 309 -27.72 -4.17 28.31
CA GLY A 309 -27.54 -2.78 28.70
C GLY A 309 -26.19 -2.16 28.29
N ARG A 310 -25.26 -2.95 27.76
CA ARG A 310 -23.96 -2.48 27.25
C ARG A 310 -24.03 -2.07 25.80
N TYR A 311 -24.97 -2.68 25.06
CA TYR A 311 -25.13 -2.49 23.60
C TYR A 311 -23.81 -2.70 22.86
N ALA A 312 -23.04 -3.72 23.26
CA ALA A 312 -21.77 -4.05 22.64
C ALA A 312 -21.99 -4.84 21.34
N ILE A 313 -21.04 -4.75 20.42
CA ILE A 313 -21.01 -5.58 19.23
C ILE A 313 -20.36 -6.92 19.61
N ARG A 314 -21.13 -8.03 19.49
CA ARG A 314 -20.67 -9.40 19.70
C ARG A 314 -20.06 -9.98 18.43
N LYS A 315 -20.62 -9.59 17.27
CA LYS A 315 -20.12 -9.97 15.94
C LYS A 315 -20.41 -8.86 14.95
N ALA A 316 -19.48 -8.61 14.04
CA ALA A 316 -19.63 -7.69 12.91
C ALA A 316 -19.31 -8.40 11.60
N GLU A 317 -20.20 -8.31 10.64
CA GLU A 317 -19.98 -8.74 9.26
C GLU A 317 -20.03 -7.52 8.37
N LEU A 318 -18.91 -7.18 7.75
CA LEU A 318 -18.76 -6.03 6.89
C LEU A 318 -18.46 -6.49 5.46
N GLY A 319 -19.05 -5.84 4.49
CA GLY A 319 -18.71 -6.03 3.09
C GLY A 319 -18.90 -4.74 2.31
N VAL A 320 -18.40 -4.69 1.10
CA VAL A 320 -18.60 -3.52 0.22
C VAL A 320 -19.68 -3.82 -0.81
N SER A 321 -20.36 -2.78 -1.29
CA SER A 321 -21.30 -2.91 -2.39
C SER A 321 -20.53 -3.14 -3.70
N GLN A 322 -21.04 -3.98 -4.59
CA GLN A 322 -20.49 -4.15 -5.95
C GLN A 322 -20.63 -2.89 -6.82
N HIS A 323 -21.44 -1.92 -6.35
CA HIS A 323 -21.67 -0.66 -7.07
C HIS A 323 -20.66 0.42 -6.75
N ILE A 324 -19.84 0.27 -5.69
CA ILE A 324 -18.84 1.27 -5.35
C ILE A 324 -17.68 1.26 -6.35
N ASN A 325 -17.12 2.42 -6.57
CA ASN A 325 -16.01 2.61 -7.51
C ASN A 325 -14.67 2.29 -6.81
N LEU A 326 -14.39 0.99 -6.64
CA LEU A 326 -13.10 0.48 -6.21
C LEU A 326 -12.43 -0.26 -7.35
N ASN A 327 -11.20 0.13 -7.68
CA ASN A 327 -10.43 -0.54 -8.73
C ASN A 327 -9.92 -1.88 -8.21
N TYR A 328 -9.89 -2.85 -9.10
CA TYR A 328 -9.33 -4.18 -8.85
C TYR A 328 -10.05 -4.99 -7.76
N ILE A 329 -10.85 -4.39 -6.89
CA ILE A 329 -11.57 -5.06 -5.80
C ILE A 329 -12.95 -5.49 -6.31
N ARG A 330 -13.14 -6.80 -6.44
CA ARG A 330 -14.45 -7.37 -6.84
C ARG A 330 -15.34 -7.62 -5.64
N GLU A 331 -14.72 -8.05 -4.55
CA GLU A 331 -15.41 -8.36 -3.31
C GLU A 331 -14.46 -8.16 -2.14
N PHE A 332 -15.01 -7.69 -1.05
CA PHE A 332 -14.32 -7.53 0.22
C PHE A 332 -15.27 -7.88 1.34
N LYS A 333 -14.82 -8.73 2.25
CA LYS A 333 -15.57 -9.15 3.41
C LYS A 333 -14.67 -9.18 4.63
N VAL A 334 -15.21 -8.69 5.75
CA VAL A 334 -14.60 -8.80 7.08
C VAL A 334 -15.60 -9.40 8.02
N THR A 335 -15.17 -10.37 8.80
CA THR A 335 -15.95 -10.91 9.92
C THR A 335 -15.14 -10.72 11.19
N GLN A 336 -15.70 -10.06 12.17
CA GLN A 336 -15.09 -9.86 13.48
C GLN A 336 -15.96 -10.49 14.55
N ASP A 337 -15.36 -11.32 15.39
CA ASP A 337 -16.00 -11.92 16.55
C ASP A 337 -15.36 -11.33 17.81
N PHE A 338 -16.20 -10.91 18.75
CA PHE A 338 -15.79 -10.31 20.01
C PHE A 338 -16.19 -11.22 21.16
N GLU A 339 -15.29 -11.40 22.13
CA GLU A 339 -15.52 -12.21 23.30
C GLU A 339 -15.50 -11.38 24.58
N MET A 340 -16.18 -11.85 25.62
CA MET A 340 -16.14 -11.23 26.92
C MET A 340 -14.82 -11.58 27.61
N GLY A 341 -14.04 -10.57 27.88
CA GLY A 341 -12.78 -10.66 28.61
C GLY A 341 -12.89 -10.28 30.07
N PRO A 342 -11.76 -10.32 30.81
CA PRO A 342 -11.70 -9.88 32.18
C PRO A 342 -12.16 -8.42 32.35
N GLY A 343 -12.86 -8.11 33.45
CA GLY A 343 -13.32 -6.75 33.74
C GLY A 343 -14.54 -6.32 32.92
N ASP A 344 -15.32 -7.29 32.41
CA ASP A 344 -16.57 -7.03 31.71
C ASP A 344 -16.41 -6.21 30.41
N HIS A 345 -15.32 -6.35 29.70
CA HIS A 345 -15.06 -5.71 28.41
C HIS A 345 -15.09 -6.75 27.28
N TYR A 346 -15.76 -6.40 26.19
CA TYR A 346 -15.63 -7.17 24.96
C TYR A 346 -14.32 -6.81 24.27
N TYR A 347 -13.56 -7.82 23.86
CA TYR A 347 -12.35 -7.66 23.06
C TYR A 347 -12.49 -8.41 21.75
N LEU A 348 -11.77 -7.97 20.73
CA LEU A 348 -11.70 -8.66 19.44
C LEU A 348 -10.99 -10.01 19.64
N ALA A 349 -11.70 -11.11 19.48
CA ALA A 349 -11.12 -12.45 19.59
C ALA A 349 -10.61 -12.96 18.24
N THR A 350 -11.38 -12.69 17.17
CA THR A 350 -11.00 -13.11 15.81
C THR A 350 -11.41 -12.05 14.80
N SER A 351 -10.52 -11.75 13.86
CA SER A 351 -10.84 -10.96 12.66
C SER A 351 -10.43 -11.75 11.42
N ASP A 352 -11.41 -12.01 10.55
CA ASP A 352 -11.23 -12.79 9.33
C ASP A 352 -11.59 -11.91 8.14
N MET A 353 -10.64 -11.67 7.26
CA MET A 353 -10.76 -10.75 6.15
C MET A 353 -10.40 -11.44 4.84
N ILE A 354 -11.26 -11.29 3.83
CA ILE A 354 -11.03 -11.82 2.50
C ILE A 354 -11.31 -10.75 1.44
N ALA A 355 -10.40 -10.63 0.48
CA ALA A 355 -10.49 -9.69 -0.65
C ALA A 355 -10.25 -10.41 -1.97
N PHE A 356 -11.12 -10.17 -2.95
CA PHE A 356 -10.96 -10.65 -4.31
C PHE A 356 -10.48 -9.51 -5.20
N LEU A 357 -9.30 -9.66 -5.76
CA LEU A 357 -8.61 -8.64 -6.54
C LEU A 357 -8.46 -9.12 -7.99
N ALA A 358 -9.02 -8.40 -8.95
CA ALA A 358 -8.80 -8.68 -10.37
C ALA A 358 -9.06 -7.44 -11.23
N PRO A 359 -8.36 -7.27 -12.36
CA PRO A 359 -8.58 -6.15 -13.28
C PRO A 359 -10.02 -6.11 -13.83
N TRP A 360 -10.61 -7.27 -14.10
CA TRP A 360 -12.02 -7.46 -14.55
C TRP A 360 -12.53 -8.84 -14.15
N ALA A 361 -13.82 -9.06 -14.25
CA ALA A 361 -14.56 -10.17 -13.63
C ALA A 361 -14.03 -11.59 -13.91
N ARG A 362 -13.45 -11.84 -15.10
CA ARG A 362 -12.93 -13.16 -15.50
C ARG A 362 -11.42 -13.18 -15.70
N ALA A 363 -10.74 -12.09 -15.38
CA ALA A 363 -9.28 -12.05 -15.45
C ALA A 363 -8.65 -12.98 -14.40
N MET A 364 -7.40 -13.33 -14.65
CA MET A 364 -6.55 -13.84 -13.58
C MET A 364 -6.51 -12.79 -12.46
N GLY A 365 -6.77 -13.22 -11.25
CA GLY A 365 -6.83 -12.36 -10.09
C GLY A 365 -6.11 -12.96 -8.91
N MET A 366 -6.16 -12.25 -7.81
CA MET A 366 -5.65 -12.68 -6.51
C MET A 366 -6.78 -12.71 -5.49
N VAL A 367 -6.73 -13.69 -4.62
CA VAL A 367 -7.52 -13.73 -3.40
C VAL A 367 -6.56 -13.50 -2.25
N GLY A 368 -6.79 -12.44 -1.51
CA GLY A 368 -6.06 -12.17 -0.28
C GLY A 368 -6.91 -12.56 0.91
N GLU A 369 -6.32 -13.23 1.88
CA GLU A 369 -6.93 -13.58 3.16
C GLU A 369 -6.02 -13.17 4.29
N ARG A 370 -6.59 -12.58 5.34
CA ARG A 370 -5.90 -12.28 6.60
C ARG A 370 -6.76 -12.75 7.76
N ILE A 371 -6.16 -13.57 8.62
CA ILE A 371 -6.79 -14.05 9.84
C ILE A 371 -5.97 -13.49 11.01
N VAL A 372 -6.62 -12.80 11.92
CA VAL A 372 -6.05 -12.36 13.19
C VAL A 372 -6.77 -13.09 14.30
N LYS A 373 -6.03 -13.70 15.21
CA LYS A 373 -6.56 -14.32 16.42
C LYS A 373 -5.87 -13.75 17.64
N ILE A 374 -6.68 -13.33 18.61
CA ILE A 374 -6.22 -12.76 19.87
C ILE A 374 -6.56 -13.76 20.97
N ASP A 375 -5.55 -14.08 21.77
CA ASP A 375 -5.70 -14.90 22.96
C ASP A 375 -4.91 -14.28 24.13
N GLN A 376 -4.94 -14.93 25.31
CA GLN A 376 -4.27 -14.50 26.54
C GLN A 376 -4.57 -13.02 26.91
N TYR A 377 -5.77 -12.55 26.60
CA TYR A 377 -6.18 -11.17 26.88
C TYR A 377 -6.22 -10.87 28.37
N ARG A 378 -5.57 -9.77 28.80
CA ARG A 378 -5.46 -9.35 30.21
C ARG A 378 -5.63 -7.85 30.35
N ASN A 379 -6.27 -7.41 31.44
CA ASN A 379 -6.48 -6.01 31.83
C ASN A 379 -5.73 -5.66 33.13
N LEU A 380 -4.47 -6.06 33.23
CA LEU A 380 -3.64 -5.81 34.42
C LEU A 380 -2.69 -4.63 34.19
N PRO A 381 -2.31 -3.89 35.24
CA PRO A 381 -1.31 -2.84 35.13
C PRO A 381 0.00 -3.35 34.53
N ILE A 382 0.56 -2.57 33.61
CA ILE A 382 1.79 -2.90 32.91
C ILE A 382 2.86 -1.89 33.34
N SER A 383 4.09 -2.37 33.61
CA SER A 383 5.21 -1.49 33.98
C SER A 383 5.49 -0.45 32.89
N ASN A 384 5.88 0.76 33.31
CA ASN A 384 6.29 1.81 32.38
C ASN A 384 7.47 1.40 31.51
N THR A 385 8.40 0.63 32.03
CA THR A 385 9.57 0.10 31.34
C THR A 385 9.19 -0.80 30.14
N ALA A 386 8.02 -1.45 30.18
CA ALA A 386 7.54 -2.27 29.06
C ALA A 386 7.21 -1.45 27.80
N PHE A 387 6.98 -0.13 27.95
CA PHE A 387 6.69 0.79 26.85
C PHE A 387 7.91 1.57 26.36
N GLU A 388 9.09 1.35 26.95
CA GLU A 388 10.33 1.95 26.48
C GLU A 388 10.77 1.37 25.14
N GLY A 389 11.50 2.16 24.34
CA GLY A 389 11.95 1.77 23.00
C GLY A 389 10.92 2.04 21.91
N PRO A 390 11.08 1.46 20.71
CA PRO A 390 10.20 1.69 19.57
C PRO A 390 8.79 1.12 19.81
N GLU A 391 7.78 1.72 19.16
CA GLU A 391 6.39 1.25 19.23
C GLU A 391 6.24 -0.17 18.68
N VAL A 392 6.99 -0.48 17.62
CA VAL A 392 7.14 -1.86 17.12
C VAL A 392 8.55 -2.32 17.43
N ASP A 393 8.66 -3.31 18.30
CA ASP A 393 9.90 -3.90 18.75
C ASP A 393 9.94 -5.39 18.41
N SER A 394 11.09 -6.02 18.49
CA SER A 394 11.24 -7.44 18.21
C SER A 394 12.19 -8.10 19.20
N VAL A 395 11.86 -9.33 19.59
CA VAL A 395 12.80 -10.15 20.38
C VAL A 395 13.99 -10.57 19.51
N HIS A 396 15.09 -10.97 20.14
CA HIS A 396 16.22 -11.50 19.40
C HIS A 396 15.82 -12.76 18.60
N GLN A 397 16.31 -12.87 17.35
CA GLN A 397 16.03 -13.99 16.44
C GLN A 397 14.54 -14.20 16.10
N VAL A 398 13.81 -13.12 15.79
CA VAL A 398 12.39 -13.17 15.35
C VAL A 398 12.22 -14.01 14.08
N GLU A 399 13.14 -13.87 13.12
CA GLU A 399 13.21 -14.69 11.92
C GLU A 399 13.94 -16.01 12.22
N GLY A 400 13.49 -17.11 11.61
CA GLY A 400 14.13 -18.42 11.79
C GLY A 400 13.77 -19.13 13.10
N ARG A 401 12.65 -18.76 13.75
CA ARG A 401 12.10 -19.54 14.86
C ARG A 401 11.90 -21.01 14.47
N SER A 402 12.19 -21.91 15.41
CA SER A 402 12.06 -23.36 15.20
C SER A 402 10.61 -23.78 14.91
N ASP A 403 10.46 -24.89 14.22
CA ASP A 403 9.11 -25.46 14.00
C ASP A 403 8.39 -25.80 15.31
N SER A 404 9.13 -26.16 16.37
CA SER A 404 8.57 -26.40 17.72
C SER A 404 7.96 -25.13 18.32
N PHE A 405 8.58 -23.96 18.12
CA PHE A 405 7.99 -22.67 18.53
C PHE A 405 6.65 -22.48 17.83
N TRP A 406 6.60 -22.64 16.50
CA TRP A 406 5.38 -22.43 15.72
C TRP A 406 4.29 -23.45 16.04
N VAL A 407 4.64 -24.69 16.35
CA VAL A 407 3.63 -25.70 16.78
C VAL A 407 2.99 -25.32 18.11
N ALA A 408 3.77 -24.75 19.04
CA ALA A 408 3.26 -24.34 20.36
C ALA A 408 2.48 -23.02 20.32
N ASP A 409 2.86 -22.11 19.43
CA ASP A 409 2.38 -20.72 19.39
C ASP A 409 1.17 -20.52 18.47
N ARG A 410 1.04 -21.33 17.42
CA ARG A 410 -0.10 -21.22 16.48
C ARG A 410 -1.42 -21.63 17.11
N PRO A 411 -2.39 -20.72 17.22
CA PRO A 411 -3.76 -21.11 17.61
C PRO A 411 -4.51 -21.82 16.46
N ILE A 412 -4.00 -21.74 15.22
CA ILE A 412 -4.56 -22.35 14.01
C ILE A 412 -3.48 -23.16 13.31
N PRO A 413 -3.55 -24.49 13.29
CA PRO A 413 -2.57 -25.34 12.61
C PRO A 413 -2.48 -25.03 11.11
N LEU A 414 -1.29 -25.26 10.52
CA LEU A 414 -1.12 -25.12 9.07
C LEU A 414 -1.88 -26.24 8.34
N GLN A 415 -2.56 -25.84 7.28
CA GLN A 415 -3.11 -26.77 6.30
C GLN A 415 -1.99 -27.38 5.44
N GLU A 416 -2.25 -28.52 4.81
CA GLU A 416 -1.27 -29.18 3.94
C GLU A 416 -0.86 -28.29 2.75
N THR A 417 -1.82 -27.57 2.15
CA THR A 417 -1.58 -26.60 1.06
C THR A 417 -0.69 -25.45 1.48
N GLU A 418 -0.82 -24.97 2.72
CA GLU A 418 0.00 -23.91 3.32
C GLU A 418 1.43 -24.42 3.56
N ALA A 419 1.57 -25.59 4.19
CA ALA A 419 2.89 -26.21 4.40
C ALA A 419 3.60 -26.53 3.06
N LYS A 420 2.85 -26.97 2.04
CA LYS A 420 3.36 -27.19 0.69
C LYS A 420 3.80 -25.89 0.02
N THR A 421 3.14 -24.76 0.31
CA THR A 421 3.53 -23.45 -0.22
C THR A 421 4.94 -23.06 0.25
N TYR A 422 5.26 -23.21 1.54
CA TYR A 422 6.60 -22.99 2.05
C TYR A 422 7.64 -23.87 1.32
N ARG A 423 7.41 -25.20 1.25
CA ARG A 423 8.30 -26.15 0.57
C ARG A 423 8.49 -25.85 -0.92
N ASN A 424 7.42 -25.47 -1.60
CA ASN A 424 7.45 -25.13 -3.02
C ASN A 424 8.29 -23.88 -3.27
N THR A 425 8.14 -22.86 -2.42
CA THR A 425 8.92 -21.63 -2.54
C THR A 425 10.41 -21.87 -2.27
N ASP A 426 10.74 -22.64 -1.23
CA ASP A 426 12.13 -23.04 -0.95
C ASP A 426 12.76 -23.80 -2.13
N SER A 427 11.98 -24.63 -2.81
CA SER A 427 12.43 -25.36 -4.00
C SER A 427 12.61 -24.43 -5.19
N LEU A 428 11.69 -23.47 -5.38
CA LEU A 428 11.72 -22.47 -6.46
C LEU A 428 12.99 -21.60 -6.38
N VAL A 429 13.30 -21.09 -5.20
CA VAL A 429 14.46 -20.20 -4.98
C VAL A 429 15.79 -20.88 -5.25
N LYS A 430 15.88 -22.20 -5.13
CA LYS A 430 17.08 -22.98 -5.48
C LYS A 430 17.29 -23.15 -6.99
N MET A 431 16.27 -22.84 -7.81
CA MET A 431 16.31 -23.06 -9.26
C MET A 431 17.06 -21.94 -10.00
N LYS A 432 18.13 -22.25 -10.73
CA LYS A 432 18.87 -21.28 -11.58
C LYS A 432 17.97 -20.62 -12.67
N SER A 433 16.97 -21.35 -13.17
CA SER A 433 16.02 -20.81 -14.15
C SER A 433 15.13 -19.72 -13.58
N TYR A 434 14.74 -19.82 -12.32
CA TYR A 434 13.99 -18.81 -11.60
C TYR A 434 14.78 -17.51 -11.45
N HIS A 435 16.04 -17.59 -11.03
CA HIS A 435 16.90 -16.40 -10.93
C HIS A 435 17.03 -15.67 -12.26
N ARG A 436 17.18 -16.40 -13.38
CA ARG A 436 17.23 -15.78 -14.72
C ARG A 436 15.92 -15.09 -15.10
N LEU A 437 14.78 -15.72 -14.81
CA LEU A 437 13.46 -15.11 -15.07
C LEU A 437 13.30 -13.80 -14.27
N LEU A 438 13.69 -13.80 -13.00
CA LEU A 438 13.64 -12.61 -12.15
C LEU A 438 14.59 -11.50 -12.63
N ASP A 439 15.79 -11.85 -13.10
CA ASP A 439 16.72 -10.87 -13.68
C ASP A 439 16.12 -10.14 -14.88
N TYR A 440 15.41 -10.86 -15.76
CA TYR A 440 14.70 -10.22 -16.88
C TYR A 440 13.52 -9.38 -16.43
N ALA A 441 12.73 -9.88 -15.49
CA ALA A 441 11.61 -9.12 -14.93
C ALA A 441 12.10 -7.82 -14.24
N THR A 442 13.18 -7.90 -13.47
CA THR A 442 13.81 -6.73 -12.83
C THR A 442 14.38 -5.75 -13.85
N ALA A 443 14.98 -6.23 -14.92
CA ALA A 443 15.47 -5.36 -15.99
C ALA A 443 14.32 -4.57 -16.64
N PHE A 444 13.18 -5.20 -16.83
CA PHE A 444 12.00 -4.55 -17.42
C PHE A 444 11.32 -3.58 -16.44
N THR A 445 11.16 -3.94 -15.16
CA THR A 445 10.40 -3.14 -14.18
C THR A 445 11.24 -2.06 -13.50
N ALA A 446 12.46 -2.38 -13.08
CA ALA A 446 13.36 -1.46 -12.38
C ALA A 446 14.36 -0.74 -13.31
N GLY A 447 14.42 -1.14 -14.58
CA GLY A 447 15.35 -0.56 -15.55
C GLY A 447 16.82 -0.95 -15.33
N TYR A 448 17.11 -1.95 -14.49
CA TYR A 448 18.45 -2.40 -14.21
C TYR A 448 18.57 -3.91 -14.45
N LYS A 449 19.61 -4.31 -15.19
CA LYS A 449 19.96 -5.72 -15.37
C LYS A 449 21.13 -6.08 -14.47
N SER A 450 20.94 -7.03 -13.58
CA SER A 450 22.02 -7.54 -12.74
C SER A 450 23.00 -8.39 -13.54
N VAL A 451 24.29 -8.05 -13.44
CA VAL A 451 25.42 -8.79 -14.03
C VAL A 451 26.39 -9.11 -12.89
N GLY A 452 26.20 -10.27 -12.26
CA GLY A 452 26.97 -10.68 -11.09
C GLY A 452 26.74 -9.76 -9.88
N LYS A 453 27.75 -8.99 -9.51
CA LYS A 453 27.74 -8.08 -8.35
C LYS A 453 27.41 -6.61 -8.71
N ILE A 454 27.09 -6.35 -9.97
CA ILE A 454 26.84 -5.02 -10.53
C ILE A 454 25.50 -5.03 -11.25
N ASP A 455 24.73 -3.94 -11.09
CA ASP A 455 23.54 -3.67 -11.88
C ASP A 455 23.90 -2.69 -13.00
N VAL A 456 23.63 -3.05 -14.25
CA VAL A 456 23.78 -2.20 -15.43
C VAL A 456 22.43 -1.56 -15.77
N GLY A 457 22.38 -0.26 -15.93
CA GLY A 457 21.16 0.52 -16.21
C GLY A 457 21.46 2.00 -16.00
N GLN A 458 20.52 2.82 -16.01
CA GLN A 458 19.06 2.76 -16.13
C GLN A 458 18.63 2.62 -17.60
N ILE A 459 18.01 1.52 -18.00
CA ILE A 459 17.70 1.23 -19.43
C ILE A 459 16.84 2.33 -20.05
N GLY A 460 15.84 2.87 -19.33
CA GLY A 460 14.97 3.94 -19.81
C GLY A 460 15.67 5.28 -20.04
N SER A 461 16.94 5.44 -19.64
CA SER A 461 17.76 6.62 -19.85
C SER A 461 18.92 6.42 -20.83
N PHE A 462 19.03 5.25 -21.45
CA PHE A 462 20.10 4.98 -22.44
C PHE A 462 20.03 5.92 -23.65
N TYR A 463 18.84 6.32 -24.03
CA TYR A 463 18.61 7.30 -25.07
C TYR A 463 17.61 8.35 -24.60
N THR A 464 17.99 9.63 -24.74
CA THR A 464 17.13 10.79 -24.51
C THR A 464 17.45 11.88 -25.55
N PHE A 465 16.55 12.85 -25.70
CA PHE A 465 16.73 13.98 -26.60
C PHE A 465 16.46 15.30 -25.85
N ASN A 466 17.28 16.30 -26.07
CA ASN A 466 17.07 17.67 -25.60
C ASN A 466 17.65 18.71 -26.54
N PRO A 467 17.22 19.98 -26.45
CA PRO A 467 17.65 21.04 -27.41
C PRO A 467 19.15 21.35 -27.45
N VAL A 468 19.83 21.12 -26.31
CA VAL A 468 21.27 21.42 -26.17
C VAL A 468 22.14 20.28 -26.67
N GLU A 469 21.87 19.06 -26.22
CA GLU A 469 22.70 17.90 -26.53
C GLU A 469 22.27 17.16 -27.82
N GLY A 470 21.05 17.44 -28.32
CA GLY A 470 20.43 16.64 -29.37
C GLY A 470 20.15 15.24 -28.86
N SER A 471 20.56 14.22 -29.60
CA SER A 471 20.53 12.82 -29.14
C SER A 471 21.60 12.63 -28.08
N ARG A 472 21.15 12.08 -26.93
CA ARG A 472 22.01 11.78 -25.78
C ARG A 472 22.01 10.28 -25.53
N TYR A 473 23.18 9.70 -25.48
CA TYR A 473 23.43 8.30 -25.17
C TYR A 473 24.06 8.17 -23.79
N LYS A 474 23.49 7.39 -22.89
CA LYS A 474 23.95 7.25 -21.51
C LYS A 474 24.11 5.80 -21.14
N PHE A 475 25.23 5.44 -20.51
CA PHE A 475 25.49 4.12 -19.93
C PHE A 475 25.86 4.27 -18.47
N GLY A 476 25.19 3.52 -17.61
CA GLY A 476 25.41 3.56 -16.17
C GLY A 476 25.48 2.18 -15.53
N ALA A 477 26.12 2.13 -14.38
CA ALA A 477 26.19 0.95 -13.56
C ALA A 477 26.27 1.32 -12.08
N ARG A 478 25.82 0.39 -11.22
CA ARG A 478 25.93 0.52 -9.77
C ARG A 478 26.30 -0.82 -9.14
N THR A 479 26.93 -0.76 -7.99
CA THR A 479 27.21 -1.95 -7.19
C THR A 479 25.93 -2.44 -6.50
N THR A 480 25.89 -3.72 -6.17
CA THR A 480 24.79 -4.32 -5.41
C THR A 480 25.26 -4.73 -4.01
N PRO A 481 24.36 -4.97 -3.05
CA PRO A 481 24.71 -5.52 -1.73
C PRO A 481 25.47 -6.86 -1.78
N ARG A 482 25.37 -7.60 -2.91
CA ARG A 482 26.17 -8.81 -3.16
C ARG A 482 27.67 -8.55 -3.30
N LEU A 483 28.05 -7.32 -3.69
CA LEU A 483 29.45 -6.92 -3.71
C LEU A 483 29.93 -6.63 -2.30
N ASN A 484 29.23 -5.73 -1.63
CA ASN A 484 29.49 -5.32 -0.26
C ASN A 484 28.26 -4.63 0.30
N THR A 485 27.88 -4.90 1.55
CA THR A 485 26.74 -4.26 2.21
C THR A 485 27.06 -2.87 2.74
N ARG A 486 28.34 -2.53 2.95
CA ARG A 486 28.80 -1.23 3.45
C ARG A 486 29.23 -0.27 2.35
N VAL A 487 29.77 -0.80 1.25
CA VAL A 487 30.32 0.04 0.17
C VAL A 487 29.40 -0.02 -1.04
N TYR A 488 28.91 1.13 -1.45
CA TYR A 488 28.06 1.27 -2.62
C TYR A 488 28.68 2.28 -3.58
N GLY A 489 28.74 1.92 -4.85
CA GLY A 489 29.23 2.78 -5.93
C GLY A 489 28.21 2.88 -7.05
N GLU A 490 28.06 4.08 -7.63
CA GLU A 490 27.22 4.31 -8.79
C GLU A 490 27.95 5.23 -9.75
N SER A 491 27.86 4.95 -11.05
CA SER A 491 28.48 5.77 -12.08
C SER A 491 27.71 5.73 -13.39
N TYR A 492 27.85 6.77 -14.19
CA TYR A 492 27.45 6.76 -15.59
C TYR A 492 28.38 7.64 -16.44
N VAL A 493 28.39 7.34 -17.72
CA VAL A 493 28.93 8.20 -18.77
C VAL A 493 27.84 8.48 -19.80
N ALA A 494 27.80 9.69 -20.35
CA ALA A 494 26.88 10.06 -21.42
C ALA A 494 27.55 10.94 -22.45
N TYR A 495 27.05 10.87 -23.68
CA TYR A 495 27.55 11.67 -24.81
C TYR A 495 26.39 12.39 -25.50
N GLY A 496 26.51 13.68 -25.70
CA GLY A 496 25.56 14.49 -26.48
C GLY A 496 26.06 14.66 -27.91
N ALA A 497 25.22 14.27 -28.87
CA ALA A 497 25.62 14.27 -30.28
C ALA A 497 25.68 15.66 -30.89
N LYS A 498 24.92 16.66 -30.37
CA LYS A 498 24.91 18.02 -30.90
C LYS A 498 25.99 18.90 -30.27
N ASP A 499 26.17 18.81 -28.94
CA ASP A 499 27.17 19.63 -28.23
C ASP A 499 28.57 18.97 -28.20
N ASN A 500 28.69 17.74 -28.68
CA ASN A 500 29.96 16.98 -28.75
C ASN A 500 30.71 16.89 -27.41
N ARG A 501 29.97 16.86 -26.28
CA ARG A 501 30.55 16.82 -24.94
C ARG A 501 30.25 15.48 -24.23
N TRP A 502 31.25 15.00 -23.50
CA TRP A 502 31.07 13.89 -22.55
C TRP A 502 30.56 14.41 -21.21
N LYS A 503 29.64 13.66 -20.64
CA LYS A 503 29.10 13.90 -19.32
C LYS A 503 29.35 12.66 -18.48
N TYR A 504 29.55 12.83 -17.19
CA TYR A 504 29.83 11.72 -16.31
C TYR A 504 29.41 12.02 -14.90
N PHE A 505 29.13 10.94 -14.17
CA PHE A 505 28.78 10.94 -12.76
C PHE A 505 29.48 9.78 -12.09
N GLY A 506 29.93 9.99 -10.87
CA GLY A 506 30.47 8.94 -10.03
C GLY A 506 30.14 9.22 -8.56
N SER A 507 29.77 8.20 -7.82
CA SER A 507 29.60 8.28 -6.37
C SER A 507 30.14 7.06 -5.68
N ALA A 508 30.65 7.28 -4.47
CA ALA A 508 31.07 6.24 -3.55
C ALA A 508 30.40 6.51 -2.19
N THR A 509 29.76 5.50 -1.64
CA THR A 509 29.01 5.58 -0.38
C THR A 509 29.52 4.53 0.60
N TYR A 510 29.71 4.91 1.85
CA TYR A 510 30.03 3.99 2.94
C TYR A 510 28.91 4.02 4.00
N ALA A 511 28.27 2.85 4.21
CA ALA A 511 27.21 2.66 5.20
C ALA A 511 27.81 2.23 6.56
N PHE A 512 27.57 3.02 7.60
CA PHE A 512 28.10 2.76 8.93
C PHE A 512 27.36 1.63 9.66
N ASN A 513 26.07 1.46 9.36
CA ASN A 513 25.20 0.48 10.01
C ASN A 513 25.19 -0.92 9.34
N ASN A 514 26.09 -1.16 8.39
CA ASN A 514 26.18 -2.42 7.64
C ASN A 514 24.86 -2.86 6.96
N LYS A 515 24.00 -1.89 6.61
CA LYS A 515 22.78 -2.12 5.84
C LYS A 515 22.92 -1.50 4.46
N SER A 516 22.09 -1.95 3.51
CA SER A 516 21.97 -1.28 2.21
C SER A 516 21.58 0.20 2.42
N ILE A 517 22.08 1.09 1.56
CA ILE A 517 21.73 2.51 1.57
C ILE A 517 20.24 2.80 1.34
N TYR A 518 19.47 1.79 0.94
CA TYR A 518 18.03 1.85 0.78
C TYR A 518 17.27 1.27 1.98
N THR A 519 17.97 0.63 2.94
CA THR A 519 17.33 -0.03 4.09
C THR A 519 17.20 0.93 5.26
N PHE A 520 15.98 1.13 5.73
CA PHE A 520 15.69 1.94 6.91
C PHE A 520 16.22 1.30 8.21
N PRO A 521 16.72 2.10 9.17
CA PRO A 521 17.15 3.48 9.04
C PRO A 521 18.50 3.59 8.31
N VAL A 522 18.71 4.64 7.50
CA VAL A 522 19.98 4.82 6.77
C VAL A 522 20.99 5.59 7.61
N HIS A 523 22.27 5.17 7.51
CA HIS A 523 23.38 5.88 8.14
C HIS A 523 24.61 5.72 7.26
N TYR A 524 24.94 6.76 6.46
CA TYR A 524 26.05 6.68 5.52
C TYR A 524 26.74 8.02 5.27
N PHE A 525 27.95 7.91 4.72
CA PHE A 525 28.68 9.01 4.11
C PHE A 525 28.86 8.75 2.61
N GLN A 526 28.63 9.76 1.78
CA GLN A 526 28.74 9.69 0.34
C GLN A 526 29.62 10.81 -0.20
N VAL A 527 30.46 10.46 -1.14
CA VAL A 527 31.21 11.39 -2.00
C VAL A 527 30.67 11.22 -3.41
N SER A 528 30.38 12.31 -4.09
CA SER A 528 29.91 12.29 -5.48
C SER A 528 30.50 13.42 -6.30
N TYR A 529 30.72 13.13 -7.59
CA TYR A 529 31.10 14.12 -8.58
C TYR A 529 30.21 13.96 -9.82
N MET A 530 29.74 15.09 -10.34
CA MET A 530 28.91 15.14 -11.52
C MET A 530 29.41 16.23 -12.48
N ASN A 531 29.52 15.89 -13.76
CA ASN A 531 29.61 16.82 -14.84
C ASN A 531 28.50 16.53 -15.83
N ASP A 532 27.42 17.33 -15.82
CA ASP A 532 26.23 17.03 -16.60
C ASP A 532 25.47 18.27 -17.01
N THR A 533 24.59 18.12 -18.00
CA THR A 533 23.75 19.19 -18.56
C THR A 533 22.35 19.08 -17.96
N ARG A 534 21.82 20.19 -17.40
CA ARG A 534 20.46 20.23 -16.81
C ARG A 534 19.75 21.56 -17.11
N PRO A 535 18.43 21.59 -17.20
CA PRO A 535 17.65 22.83 -17.26
C PRO A 535 17.86 23.67 -15.99
N LEU A 536 17.79 25.00 -16.16
CA LEU A 536 17.86 25.93 -15.03
C LEU A 536 16.76 25.66 -13.99
N GLY A 537 17.13 25.63 -12.71
CA GLY A 537 16.21 25.39 -11.59
C GLY A 537 15.85 23.91 -11.31
N GLN A 538 16.43 22.97 -12.04
CA GLN A 538 16.22 21.53 -11.83
C GLN A 538 17.35 20.82 -11.08
N GLU A 539 18.33 21.55 -10.56
CA GLU A 539 19.45 20.94 -9.82
C GLU A 539 19.01 20.30 -8.49
N ASN A 540 18.01 20.89 -7.86
CA ASN A 540 17.46 20.44 -6.59
C ASN A 540 16.09 19.74 -6.71
N ALA A 541 15.49 19.76 -7.90
CA ALA A 541 14.22 19.09 -8.09
C ALA A 541 14.44 17.58 -7.97
N PHE A 542 13.78 16.94 -7.05
CA PHE A 542 13.48 15.49 -7.07
C PHE A 542 12.64 15.14 -8.32
N ALA A 543 12.70 15.98 -9.31
CA ALA A 543 11.97 15.92 -10.54
C ALA A 543 12.58 14.83 -11.42
N VAL A 544 11.74 13.90 -11.76
CA VAL A 544 11.73 13.07 -12.97
C VAL A 544 13.11 12.90 -13.57
N GLY A 545 13.78 11.82 -13.21
CA GLY A 545 15.05 11.45 -13.82
C GLY A 545 14.95 11.53 -15.35
N ASN A 546 16.03 11.94 -16.01
CA ASN A 546 16.12 11.93 -17.45
C ASN A 546 15.73 10.56 -18.00
N ASN A 547 14.52 10.42 -18.51
CA ASN A 547 14.02 9.25 -19.19
C ASN A 547 13.51 9.64 -20.58
N PHE A 548 13.26 8.66 -21.43
CA PHE A 548 12.77 8.89 -22.79
C PHE A 548 11.54 9.81 -22.85
N PHE A 549 10.62 9.67 -21.88
CA PHE A 549 9.39 10.49 -21.84
C PHE A 549 9.66 11.96 -21.50
N SER A 550 10.73 12.27 -20.75
CA SER A 550 11.10 13.65 -20.46
C SER A 550 11.61 14.42 -21.69
N SER A 551 11.89 13.72 -22.78
CA SER A 551 12.27 14.33 -24.07
C SER A 551 11.09 15.02 -24.78
N PHE A 552 9.85 14.71 -24.41
CA PHE A 552 8.65 15.37 -24.94
C PHE A 552 8.30 16.58 -24.07
N SER A 553 8.62 17.77 -24.58
CA SER A 553 8.43 19.02 -23.87
C SER A 553 7.62 20.03 -24.69
N HIS A 554 6.99 20.97 -23.98
CA HIS A 554 6.29 22.13 -24.56
C HIS A 554 6.83 23.42 -23.93
N GLY A 555 6.49 24.58 -24.50
CA GLY A 555 6.93 25.87 -24.02
C GLY A 555 8.42 26.15 -24.28
N ASP A 556 8.95 27.21 -23.63
CA ASP A 556 10.37 27.51 -23.69
C ASP A 556 11.18 26.57 -22.81
N ASN A 557 11.97 25.71 -23.43
CA ASN A 557 12.87 24.76 -22.77
C ASN A 557 14.33 25.00 -23.25
N SER A 558 14.68 26.26 -23.52
CA SER A 558 15.99 26.60 -24.06
C SER A 558 17.03 26.92 -22.99
N LYS A 559 16.63 27.13 -21.72
CA LYS A 559 17.51 27.58 -20.63
C LYS A 559 18.16 26.40 -19.94
N TRP A 560 19.40 26.12 -20.24
CA TRP A 560 20.17 24.98 -19.73
C TRP A 560 21.51 25.39 -19.15
N LEU A 561 22.06 24.52 -18.30
CA LEU A 561 23.36 24.71 -17.64
C LEU A 561 24.23 23.48 -17.84
N TYR A 562 25.52 23.68 -18.12
CA TYR A 562 26.55 22.70 -17.86
C TYR A 562 26.96 22.82 -16.39
N ASN A 563 26.83 21.76 -15.64
CA ASN A 563 27.07 21.76 -14.21
C ASN A 563 28.23 20.85 -13.85
N GLN A 564 29.17 21.36 -13.05
CA GLN A 564 30.16 20.56 -12.34
C GLN A 564 29.84 20.65 -10.86
N VAL A 565 29.54 19.51 -10.26
CA VAL A 565 29.13 19.43 -8.85
C VAL A 565 29.97 18.38 -8.14
N PHE A 566 30.72 18.79 -7.13
CA PHE A 566 31.30 17.90 -6.15
C PHE A 566 30.51 18.02 -4.86
N ARG A 567 30.12 16.88 -4.26
CA ARG A 567 29.29 16.88 -3.07
C ARG A 567 29.78 15.84 -2.07
N LEU A 568 29.87 16.26 -0.82
CA LEU A 568 29.99 15.39 0.35
C LEU A 568 28.67 15.39 1.07
N THR A 569 28.18 14.21 1.42
CA THR A 569 26.89 14.07 2.12
C THR A 569 27.04 13.07 3.26
N TYR A 570 26.67 13.49 4.46
CA TYR A 570 26.52 12.59 5.60
C TYR A 570 25.06 12.59 6.02
N ILE A 571 24.45 11.42 6.11
CA ILE A 571 23.06 11.25 6.55
C ILE A 571 22.97 10.27 7.71
N HIS A 572 22.17 10.63 8.69
CA HIS A 572 21.81 9.75 9.79
C HIS A 572 20.29 9.82 10.03
N GLU A 573 19.65 8.70 9.89
CA GLU A 573 18.22 8.49 10.13
C GLU A 573 18.03 7.64 11.39
N TYR A 574 17.05 7.99 12.20
CA TYR A 574 16.70 7.32 13.45
C TYR A 574 15.40 6.52 13.31
N ASP A 575 15.20 5.56 14.20
CA ASP A 575 14.00 4.70 14.21
C ASP A 575 12.68 5.46 14.42
N ASN A 576 12.73 6.68 14.96
CA ASN A 576 11.57 7.59 15.09
C ASN A 576 11.27 8.41 13.83
N HIS A 577 11.90 8.04 12.69
CA HIS A 577 11.79 8.72 11.39
C HIS A 577 12.24 10.20 11.38
N PHE A 578 13.02 10.60 12.37
CA PHE A 578 13.79 11.83 12.30
C PHE A 578 15.11 11.54 11.57
N SER A 579 15.53 12.44 10.71
CA SER A 579 16.84 12.35 10.06
C SER A 579 17.47 13.71 9.91
N TYR A 580 18.81 13.72 9.91
CA TYR A 580 19.56 14.90 9.51
C TYR A 580 20.57 14.54 8.42
N THR A 581 20.78 15.50 7.54
CA THR A 581 21.78 15.41 6.46
C THR A 581 22.70 16.61 6.54
N LEU A 582 23.99 16.36 6.61
CA LEU A 582 25.03 17.40 6.50
C LEU A 582 25.64 17.32 5.12
N GLY A 583 25.82 18.46 4.47
CA GLY A 583 26.34 18.56 3.13
C GLY A 583 27.46 19.59 2.99
N ALA A 584 28.43 19.29 2.12
CA ALA A 584 29.34 20.27 1.56
C ALA A 584 29.31 20.14 0.05
N LYS A 585 29.14 21.25 -0.64
CA LYS A 585 28.91 21.29 -2.09
C LYS A 585 29.80 22.33 -2.73
N TYR A 586 30.60 21.90 -3.72
CA TYR A 586 31.14 22.74 -4.76
C TYR A 586 30.22 22.68 -5.96
N TRP A 587 29.85 23.81 -6.53
CA TRP A 587 29.03 23.87 -7.72
C TRP A 587 29.50 24.96 -8.64
N GLN A 588 29.90 24.56 -9.85
CA GLN A 588 30.20 25.43 -10.95
C GLN A 588 29.15 25.24 -12.04
N GLN A 589 28.59 26.34 -12.52
CA GLN A 589 27.59 26.36 -13.57
C GLN A 589 28.04 27.26 -14.73
N GLU A 590 27.86 26.78 -15.97
CA GLU A 590 28.13 27.44 -17.20
C GLU A 590 26.84 27.53 -18.02
N PRO A 591 26.41 28.71 -18.49
CA PRO A 591 25.16 28.88 -19.24
C PRO A 591 25.26 28.22 -20.61
N THR A 592 24.15 27.65 -21.10
CA THR A 592 24.04 27.12 -22.46
C THR A 592 22.58 27.21 -22.95
N GLY A 593 22.37 26.94 -24.23
CA GLY A 593 21.07 27.20 -24.88
C GLY A 593 20.85 28.70 -25.08
N SER A 594 19.75 29.24 -24.59
CA SER A 594 19.43 30.66 -24.62
C SER A 594 19.97 31.45 -23.42
N LEU A 595 20.59 30.76 -22.43
CA LEU A 595 21.15 31.42 -21.26
C LEU A 595 22.46 32.11 -21.56
N SER A 596 22.65 33.32 -20.99
CA SER A 596 23.90 34.07 -20.97
C SER A 596 24.02 34.85 -19.66
N TYR A 597 25.24 34.96 -19.13
CA TYR A 597 25.52 35.69 -17.90
C TYR A 597 26.09 37.03 -18.23
N ILE A 598 25.26 38.07 -18.28
CA ILE A 598 25.59 39.40 -18.76
C ILE A 598 25.48 40.42 -17.64
N TYR A 599 26.54 41.17 -17.39
CA TYR A 599 26.57 42.35 -16.54
C TYR A 599 26.66 43.61 -17.36
N GLN A 600 26.03 44.66 -16.93
CA GLN A 600 26.20 45.97 -17.48
C GLN A 600 27.33 46.72 -16.73
N THR A 601 28.41 47.04 -17.42
CA THR A 601 29.59 47.70 -16.83
C THR A 601 29.64 49.19 -17.09
N GLY A 602 28.80 49.69 -18.01
CA GLY A 602 28.64 51.10 -18.33
C GLY A 602 27.45 51.36 -19.25
N PRO A 603 27.16 52.60 -19.63
CA PRO A 603 26.16 52.88 -20.66
C PRO A 603 26.52 52.13 -21.94
N ASP A 604 25.63 51.21 -22.37
CA ASP A 604 25.82 50.33 -23.55
C ASP A 604 27.07 49.44 -23.56
N GLN A 605 27.70 49.23 -22.39
CA GLN A 605 28.81 48.27 -22.21
C GLN A 605 28.36 47.08 -21.40
N PHE A 606 28.60 45.91 -21.98
CA PHE A 606 28.21 44.62 -21.36
C PHE A 606 29.43 43.70 -21.27
N ASP A 607 29.57 43.06 -20.13
CA ASP A 607 30.55 42.01 -19.91
C ASP A 607 29.88 40.67 -19.71
N THR A 608 30.48 39.62 -20.26
CA THR A 608 29.91 38.25 -20.18
C THR A 608 30.75 37.37 -19.29
N VAL A 609 30.12 36.83 -18.25
CA VAL A 609 30.72 35.89 -17.33
C VAL A 609 30.48 34.45 -17.82
N LYS A 610 31.57 33.70 -18.01
CA LYS A 610 31.50 32.34 -18.54
C LYS A 610 30.94 31.31 -17.54
N ARG A 611 31.18 31.53 -16.25
CA ARG A 611 30.82 30.57 -15.21
C ARG A 611 30.61 31.25 -13.86
N LEU A 612 29.73 30.65 -13.05
CA LEU A 612 29.52 30.99 -11.65
C LEU A 612 29.95 29.82 -10.79
N THR A 613 30.61 30.10 -9.66
CA THR A 613 31.06 29.05 -8.72
C THR A 613 30.57 29.38 -7.33
N THR A 614 30.02 28.35 -6.64
CA THR A 614 29.62 28.45 -5.25
C THR A 614 30.22 27.30 -4.41
N GLY A 615 30.60 27.63 -3.18
CA GLY A 615 30.93 26.66 -2.14
C GLY A 615 29.91 26.79 -1.00
N GLU A 616 29.24 25.72 -0.68
CA GLU A 616 28.11 25.72 0.26
C GLU A 616 28.28 24.62 1.32
N LEU A 617 27.99 24.95 2.56
CA LEU A 617 27.73 24.00 3.63
C LEU A 617 26.23 23.96 3.92
N SER A 618 25.66 22.78 4.13
CA SER A 618 24.22 22.65 4.37
C SER A 618 23.90 21.67 5.48
N ALA A 619 22.76 21.92 6.13
CA ALA A 619 22.15 21.02 7.08
C ALA A 619 20.66 20.90 6.73
N THR A 620 20.18 19.67 6.59
CA THR A 620 18.76 19.37 6.35
C THR A 620 18.25 18.51 7.49
N PHE A 621 17.13 18.88 8.08
CA PHE A 621 16.40 18.14 9.09
C PHE A 621 15.08 17.70 8.52
N ARG A 622 14.78 16.40 8.61
CA ARG A 622 13.53 15.83 8.13
C ARG A 622 12.87 15.02 9.24
N TRP A 623 11.60 15.26 9.47
CA TRP A 623 10.79 14.51 10.39
C TRP A 623 9.51 14.03 9.73
N ALA A 624 9.33 12.72 9.70
CA ALA A 624 8.21 12.03 9.06
C ALA A 624 7.64 10.96 9.99
N PRO A 625 6.96 11.36 11.09
CA PRO A 625 6.49 10.43 12.11
C PRO A 625 5.60 9.35 11.51
N HIS A 626 5.81 8.10 11.93
CA HIS A 626 5.11 6.92 11.46
C HIS A 626 5.16 6.74 9.92
N GLU A 627 6.24 7.18 9.29
CA GLU A 627 6.43 6.97 7.85
C GLU A 627 6.62 5.49 7.55
N GLU A 628 5.86 4.99 6.61
CA GLU A 628 6.03 3.64 6.08
C GLU A 628 6.80 3.72 4.76
N LEU A 629 7.75 2.81 4.56
CA LEU A 629 8.66 2.81 3.42
C LEU A 629 8.60 1.47 2.69
N VAL A 630 8.22 1.49 1.43
CA VAL A 630 8.45 0.33 0.53
C VAL A 630 9.86 0.42 -0.01
N GLN A 631 10.63 -0.61 0.24
CA GLN A 631 12.02 -0.71 -0.17
C GLN A 631 12.13 -1.69 -1.32
N ASN A 632 12.83 -1.31 -2.36
CA ASN A 632 13.12 -2.19 -3.49
C ASN A 632 14.57 -1.99 -3.97
N LYS A 633 15.01 -2.77 -4.93
CA LYS A 633 16.37 -2.65 -5.47
C LYS A 633 16.66 -1.30 -6.13
N ALA A 634 15.65 -0.58 -6.61
CA ALA A 634 15.80 0.70 -7.26
C ALA A 634 15.87 1.86 -6.25
N GLY A 635 15.37 1.67 -5.04
CA GLY A 635 15.31 2.68 -4.01
C GLY A 635 14.25 2.37 -2.95
N ARG A 636 13.91 3.38 -2.18
CA ARG A 636 12.79 3.34 -1.23
C ARG A 636 11.75 4.40 -1.60
N VAL A 637 10.49 4.06 -1.42
CA VAL A 637 9.35 4.94 -1.68
C VAL A 637 8.59 5.13 -0.38
N SER A 638 8.42 6.38 0.02
CA SER A 638 7.57 6.74 1.15
C SER A 638 6.12 6.52 0.78
N ILE A 639 5.41 5.91 1.68
CA ILE A 639 4.00 5.71 1.54
C ILE A 639 3.27 6.80 2.32
N ILE A 640 2.42 7.52 1.61
CA ILE A 640 1.69 8.67 2.14
C ILE A 640 0.70 8.20 3.20
N ASN A 641 0.84 8.76 4.40
CA ASN A 641 -0.06 8.53 5.53
C ASN A 641 -0.69 9.84 6.03
N LYS A 642 -1.41 9.79 7.15
CA LYS A 642 -2.11 10.95 7.74
C LYS A 642 -1.21 11.95 8.47
N TYR A 643 0.06 11.57 8.71
CA TYR A 643 0.98 12.41 9.47
C TYR A 643 1.72 13.39 8.54
N PRO A 644 2.14 14.56 9.03
CA PRO A 644 2.92 15.50 8.22
C PRO A 644 4.34 15.01 8.00
N ILE A 645 4.92 15.36 6.86
CA ILE A 645 6.35 15.27 6.58
C ILE A 645 6.88 16.70 6.59
N ILE A 646 7.81 16.99 7.48
CA ILE A 646 8.40 18.32 7.65
C ILE A 646 9.88 18.25 7.29
N THR A 647 10.31 19.10 6.39
CA THR A 647 11.72 19.24 5.98
C THR A 647 12.16 20.68 6.13
N LEU A 648 13.21 20.91 6.92
CA LEU A 648 13.88 22.21 7.09
C LEU A 648 15.31 22.08 6.58
N GLN A 649 15.68 22.91 5.62
CA GLN A 649 17.04 22.96 5.08
C GLN A 649 17.64 24.35 5.32
N TYR A 650 18.86 24.37 5.82
CA TYR A 650 19.71 25.55 5.90
C TYR A 650 20.96 25.33 5.07
N GLY A 651 21.32 26.30 4.26
CA GLY A 651 22.54 26.32 3.45
C GLY A 651 23.30 27.63 3.66
N LYS A 652 24.61 27.55 3.78
CA LYS A 652 25.50 28.70 3.85
C LYS A 652 26.50 28.66 2.71
N GLY A 653 26.34 29.58 1.77
CA GLY A 653 27.36 29.89 0.75
C GLY A 653 28.49 30.70 1.35
N ILE A 654 29.72 30.27 1.15
CA ILE A 654 30.90 30.90 1.73
C ILE A 654 31.86 31.27 0.61
N GLN A 655 32.15 32.59 0.48
CA GLN A 655 33.14 33.09 -0.47
C GLN A 655 34.53 32.51 -0.11
N GLY A 656 35.24 32.02 -1.12
CA GLY A 656 36.54 31.37 -0.95
C GLY A 656 36.46 29.85 -0.70
N LEU A 657 35.41 29.36 -0.10
CA LEU A 657 35.24 27.92 0.10
C LEU A 657 35.12 27.22 -1.27
N PHE A 658 36.03 26.29 -1.54
CA PHE A 658 36.12 25.60 -2.84
C PHE A 658 36.13 26.56 -4.06
N GLY A 659 36.66 27.79 -3.89
CA GLY A 659 36.65 28.82 -4.93
C GLY A 659 35.29 29.50 -5.14
N GLY A 660 34.40 29.40 -4.20
CA GLY A 660 33.09 30.06 -4.19
C GLY A 660 33.21 31.59 -4.30
N GLN A 661 32.34 32.21 -5.07
CA GLN A 661 32.36 33.64 -5.37
C GLN A 661 31.41 34.45 -4.47
N TYR A 662 30.46 33.80 -3.79
CA TYR A 662 29.34 34.44 -3.13
C TYR A 662 29.18 34.02 -1.68
N ASN A 663 28.79 35.00 -0.84
CA ASN A 663 28.30 34.73 0.53
C ASN A 663 26.77 34.83 0.53
N TYR A 664 26.12 33.80 1.11
CA TYR A 664 24.66 33.78 1.28
C TYR A 664 24.23 32.83 2.37
N ASP A 665 23.03 33.07 2.91
CA ASP A 665 22.32 32.12 3.73
C ASP A 665 21.01 31.74 3.03
N ALA A 666 20.71 30.45 2.96
CA ALA A 666 19.51 29.91 2.34
C ALA A 666 18.73 29.10 3.39
N LEU A 667 17.47 29.44 3.59
CA LEU A 667 16.56 28.71 4.45
C LEU A 667 15.39 28.23 3.60
N HIS A 668 15.06 26.94 3.69
CA HIS A 668 13.94 26.33 2.97
C HIS A 668 13.14 25.44 3.91
N LEU A 669 11.82 25.62 3.97
CA LEU A 669 10.88 24.82 4.72
C LEU A 669 9.88 24.20 3.77
N ASN A 670 9.72 22.88 3.83
CA ASN A 670 8.65 22.14 3.15
C ASN A 670 7.81 21.39 4.20
N ILE A 671 6.49 21.47 4.07
CA ILE A 671 5.53 20.72 4.87
C ILE A 671 4.57 20.03 3.91
N TYR A 672 4.57 18.70 3.92
CA TYR A 672 3.62 17.89 3.16
C TYR A 672 2.65 17.18 4.11
N LYS A 673 1.36 17.16 3.78
CA LYS A 673 0.34 16.44 4.57
C LYS A 673 -0.82 15.98 3.70
N ARG A 674 -1.24 14.73 3.88
CA ARG A 674 -2.53 14.23 3.39
C ARG A 674 -3.61 14.45 4.44
N VAL A 675 -4.73 15.07 4.03
CA VAL A 675 -5.91 15.31 4.87
C VAL A 675 -7.09 14.55 4.28
N TYR A 676 -7.63 13.63 5.03
CA TYR A 676 -8.84 12.89 4.62
C TYR A 676 -10.10 13.66 5.01
N VAL A 677 -11.05 13.76 4.07
CA VAL A 677 -12.34 14.48 4.23
C VAL A 677 -13.46 13.51 3.87
N SER A 678 -13.47 12.34 4.54
CA SER A 678 -14.49 11.31 4.28
C SER A 678 -15.93 11.83 4.50
N PRO A 679 -16.88 11.59 3.56
CA PRO A 679 -16.81 10.78 2.34
C PRO A 679 -16.34 11.54 1.07
N LEU A 680 -15.88 12.79 1.20
CA LEU A 680 -15.47 13.64 0.07
C LEU A 680 -14.05 13.31 -0.45
N GLY A 681 -13.42 12.24 0.03
CA GLY A 681 -12.09 11.84 -0.41
C GLY A 681 -10.96 12.43 0.43
N PHE A 682 -9.88 12.90 -0.20
CA PHE A 682 -8.70 13.42 0.50
C PHE A 682 -8.03 14.56 -0.28
N SER A 683 -7.27 15.39 0.44
CA SER A 683 -6.43 16.45 -0.12
C SER A 683 -4.96 16.16 0.19
N ASP A 684 -4.11 16.24 -0.82
CA ASP A 684 -2.66 16.32 -0.67
C ASP A 684 -2.25 17.80 -0.67
N ILE A 685 -1.65 18.24 0.44
CA ILE A 685 -1.28 19.63 0.68
C ILE A 685 0.24 19.70 0.81
N SER A 686 0.89 20.53 0.00
CA SER A 686 2.30 20.86 0.13
C SER A 686 2.46 22.36 0.30
N MET A 687 3.16 22.76 1.35
CA MET A 687 3.53 24.13 1.65
C MET A 687 5.04 24.26 1.55
N ASP A 688 5.52 25.23 0.78
CA ASP A 688 6.94 25.54 0.66
C ASP A 688 7.18 27.01 0.99
N ALA A 689 8.23 27.29 1.75
CA ALA A 689 8.69 28.64 2.01
C ALA A 689 10.21 28.70 1.93
N GLY A 690 10.73 29.77 1.34
CA GLY A 690 12.16 29.97 1.20
C GLY A 690 12.58 31.40 1.43
N TRP A 691 13.78 31.54 1.99
CA TRP A 691 14.44 32.83 2.19
C TRP A 691 15.93 32.70 1.89
N LEU A 692 16.46 33.61 1.08
CA LEU A 692 17.81 33.59 0.60
C LEU A 692 18.42 34.96 0.82
N SER A 693 19.45 35.06 1.66
CA SER A 693 20.21 36.32 1.87
C SER A 693 21.31 36.50 0.82
N GLY A 694 21.98 37.61 0.87
CA GLY A 694 23.15 37.89 0.02
C GLY A 694 22.81 38.68 -1.22
N ASN A 695 23.89 39.19 -1.85
CA ASN A 695 23.82 39.87 -3.14
C ASN A 695 24.16 38.84 -4.22
N LEU A 696 23.13 38.31 -4.90
CA LEU A 696 23.26 37.15 -5.76
C LEU A 696 22.74 37.44 -7.19
N PRO A 697 23.44 36.95 -8.23
CA PRO A 697 22.92 36.96 -9.60
C PRO A 697 21.77 35.96 -9.76
N TYR A 698 20.89 36.22 -10.72
CA TYR A 698 19.64 35.47 -10.93
C TYR A 698 19.80 33.93 -10.96
N PRO A 699 20.88 33.34 -11.50
CA PRO A 699 21.01 31.89 -11.56
C PRO A 699 21.25 31.23 -10.19
N LEU A 700 21.63 32.03 -9.18
CA LEU A 700 21.83 31.59 -7.80
C LEU A 700 20.61 31.87 -6.89
N LEU A 701 19.60 32.58 -7.39
CA LEU A 701 18.32 32.79 -6.73
C LEU A 701 17.47 31.50 -6.76
N VAL A 702 16.39 31.48 -6.02
CA VAL A 702 15.44 30.38 -6.10
C VAL A 702 14.69 30.45 -7.41
N VAL A 703 14.98 29.53 -8.31
CA VAL A 703 14.28 29.37 -9.58
C VAL A 703 13.08 28.47 -9.36
N HIS A 704 11.88 28.99 -9.59
CA HIS A 704 10.66 28.20 -9.38
C HIS A 704 10.48 27.12 -10.46
N PRO A 705 10.11 25.89 -10.10
CA PRO A 705 10.10 24.75 -11.03
C PRO A 705 8.91 24.85 -12.01
N GLY A 706 9.16 25.29 -13.24
CA GLY A 706 8.23 25.17 -14.36
C GLY A 706 8.21 23.75 -14.92
N ASN A 707 7.05 23.28 -15.38
CA ASN A 707 6.88 21.96 -15.96
C ASN A 707 6.82 22.03 -17.50
N PRO A 708 7.91 21.73 -18.20
CA PRO A 708 7.91 21.72 -19.66
C PRO A 708 7.28 20.46 -20.26
N SER A 709 6.98 19.43 -19.47
CA SER A 709 6.44 18.16 -19.96
C SER A 709 4.93 18.21 -20.15
N TYR A 710 4.40 17.30 -21.01
CA TYR A 710 2.96 17.08 -21.12
C TYR A 710 2.38 16.27 -19.93
N PHE A 711 3.22 15.82 -19.02
CA PHE A 711 2.80 15.10 -17.84
C PHE A 711 2.50 16.04 -16.68
N TYR A 712 1.40 15.78 -15.95
CA TYR A 712 1.07 16.54 -14.74
C TYR A 712 2.14 16.33 -13.67
N SER A 713 2.64 17.42 -13.12
CA SER A 713 3.57 17.41 -11.98
C SER A 713 2.90 18.04 -10.77
N GLN A 714 2.87 17.32 -9.64
CA GLN A 714 2.42 17.88 -8.38
C GLN A 714 3.42 18.86 -7.79
N ALA A 715 4.73 18.60 -7.96
CA ALA A 715 5.82 19.40 -7.40
C ALA A 715 6.16 20.67 -8.21
N ALA A 716 5.83 20.72 -9.51
CA ALA A 716 6.13 21.85 -10.38
C ALA A 716 4.87 22.60 -10.81
N TYR A 717 5.02 23.84 -11.26
CA TYR A 717 3.94 24.64 -11.85
C TYR A 717 3.73 24.20 -13.29
N ASN A 718 2.54 23.68 -13.59
CA ASN A 718 2.27 23.00 -14.85
C ASN A 718 2.06 23.96 -16.04
N MET A 719 1.84 25.25 -15.77
CA MET A 719 1.65 26.29 -16.78
C MET A 719 2.75 27.37 -16.75
N MET A 720 3.83 27.13 -15.98
CA MET A 720 4.99 28.00 -15.87
C MET A 720 6.10 27.49 -16.80
N ASN A 721 6.76 28.39 -17.50
CA ASN A 721 7.95 28.09 -18.32
C ASN A 721 9.17 27.82 -17.43
N VAL A 722 10.15 27.08 -17.95
CA VAL A 722 11.43 26.83 -17.26
C VAL A 722 12.18 28.15 -17.03
N GLY A 723 12.53 28.41 -15.76
CA GLY A 723 13.24 29.63 -15.38
C GLY A 723 12.45 30.92 -15.63
N GLU A 724 11.12 30.87 -15.63
CA GLU A 724 10.27 32.05 -15.79
C GLU A 724 10.32 32.98 -14.58
N PHE A 725 10.26 32.42 -13.37
CA PHE A 725 10.29 33.22 -12.15
C PHE A 725 11.48 32.87 -11.25
N VAL A 726 12.06 33.93 -10.68
CA VAL A 726 13.09 33.82 -9.65
C VAL A 726 12.71 34.67 -8.42
N SER A 727 13.08 34.19 -7.22
CA SER A 727 12.81 34.88 -5.96
C SER A 727 13.95 34.70 -4.97
N ASP A 728 14.15 35.70 -4.09
CA ASP A 728 15.00 35.55 -2.92
C ASP A 728 14.21 35.32 -1.61
N HIS A 729 12.88 35.46 -1.67
CA HIS A 729 11.94 35.06 -0.65
C HIS A 729 10.63 34.63 -1.31
N TYR A 730 10.02 33.57 -0.79
CA TYR A 730 8.76 33.07 -1.34
C TYR A 730 8.01 32.20 -0.33
N ALA A 731 6.71 32.06 -0.58
CA ALA A 731 5.85 31.05 0.01
C ALA A 731 4.91 30.48 -1.06
N SER A 732 4.69 29.18 -1.04
CA SER A 732 3.79 28.50 -1.97
C SER A 732 2.89 27.52 -1.27
N LEU A 733 1.71 27.29 -1.87
CA LEU A 733 0.73 26.30 -1.46
C LEU A 733 0.27 25.53 -2.68
N HIS A 734 0.42 24.21 -2.65
CA HIS A 734 -0.12 23.28 -3.62
C HIS A 734 -1.15 22.39 -2.94
N VAL A 735 -2.33 22.27 -3.52
CA VAL A 735 -3.43 21.42 -3.03
C VAL A 735 -4.00 20.63 -4.19
N ASP A 736 -3.95 19.31 -4.10
CA ASP A 736 -4.65 18.39 -4.99
C ASP A 736 -5.74 17.68 -4.19
N HIS A 737 -7.02 17.85 -4.56
CA HIS A 737 -8.15 17.21 -3.89
C HIS A 737 -8.77 16.13 -4.78
N PHE A 738 -8.78 14.89 -4.28
CA PHE A 738 -9.31 13.71 -4.95
C PHE A 738 -10.67 13.34 -4.32
N PHE A 739 -11.75 13.45 -5.07
CA PHE A 739 -13.10 13.16 -4.59
C PHE A 739 -13.46 11.66 -4.59
N ASN A 740 -12.62 10.80 -5.12
CA ASN A 740 -12.84 9.36 -5.22
C ASN A 740 -14.16 8.96 -5.91
N GLY A 741 -14.65 9.79 -6.83
CA GLY A 741 -15.89 9.56 -7.55
C GLY A 741 -17.15 10.02 -6.80
N PHE A 742 -17.03 10.79 -5.74
CA PHE A 742 -18.17 11.23 -4.91
C PHE A 742 -19.30 11.86 -5.72
N PHE A 743 -19.00 12.66 -6.74
CA PHE A 743 -20.00 13.23 -7.65
C PHE A 743 -20.23 12.35 -8.88
N PHE A 744 -19.18 11.86 -9.52
CA PHE A 744 -19.26 11.12 -10.79
C PHE A 744 -19.96 9.77 -10.64
N ASN A 745 -19.83 9.09 -9.51
CA ASN A 745 -20.55 7.84 -9.24
C ASN A 745 -22.09 8.03 -9.21
N LYS A 746 -22.59 9.25 -9.08
CA LYS A 746 -24.02 9.59 -9.09
C LYS A 746 -24.55 9.92 -10.49
N ILE A 747 -23.65 10.07 -11.47
CA ILE A 747 -24.01 10.40 -12.86
C ILE A 747 -23.92 9.13 -13.71
N PRO A 748 -24.99 8.65 -14.36
CA PRO A 748 -25.04 7.33 -15.01
C PRO A 748 -23.88 7.04 -15.96
N GLY A 749 -23.53 7.92 -16.89
CA GLY A 749 -22.43 7.69 -17.86
C GLY A 749 -21.06 7.55 -17.18
N PHE A 750 -20.72 8.45 -16.25
CA PHE A 750 -19.43 8.45 -15.53
C PHE A 750 -19.31 7.27 -14.59
N LYS A 751 -20.39 6.84 -13.95
CA LYS A 751 -20.45 5.66 -13.10
C LYS A 751 -20.03 4.39 -13.84
N TYR A 752 -20.59 4.14 -15.04
CA TYR A 752 -20.25 2.94 -15.82
C TYR A 752 -18.77 2.90 -16.23
N LEU A 753 -18.18 4.06 -16.49
CA LEU A 753 -16.77 4.20 -16.84
C LEU A 753 -15.85 4.24 -15.62
N ARG A 754 -16.41 4.22 -14.38
CA ARG A 754 -15.68 4.31 -13.11
C ARG A 754 -14.76 5.53 -13.03
N LEU A 755 -15.12 6.61 -13.70
CA LEU A 755 -14.34 7.84 -13.69
C LEU A 755 -14.45 8.53 -12.33
N ARG A 756 -13.37 9.21 -11.94
CA ARG A 756 -13.27 9.94 -10.68
C ARG A 756 -12.79 11.35 -10.94
N GLU A 757 -13.26 12.30 -10.17
CA GLU A 757 -12.94 13.70 -10.28
C GLU A 757 -11.80 14.12 -9.35
N VAL A 758 -10.96 15.04 -9.82
CA VAL A 758 -9.89 15.69 -9.06
C VAL A 758 -9.87 17.18 -9.40
N ILE A 759 -9.58 17.99 -8.39
CA ILE A 759 -9.27 19.42 -8.59
C ILE A 759 -7.92 19.72 -7.96
N ALA A 760 -7.19 20.68 -8.52
CA ALA A 760 -5.96 21.13 -7.92
C ALA A 760 -5.81 22.65 -8.02
N GLY A 761 -5.07 23.21 -7.07
CA GLY A 761 -4.74 24.63 -7.05
C GLY A 761 -3.31 24.84 -6.58
N LYS A 762 -2.59 25.75 -7.24
CA LYS A 762 -1.23 26.14 -6.85
C LYS A 762 -1.13 27.67 -6.83
N ILE A 763 -0.57 28.15 -5.72
CA ILE A 763 -0.34 29.58 -5.48
C ILE A 763 1.12 29.75 -5.09
N LEU A 764 1.78 30.74 -5.69
CA LEU A 764 3.13 31.14 -5.35
C LEU A 764 3.15 32.65 -5.13
N TYR A 765 3.60 33.05 -3.97
CA TYR A 765 3.90 34.43 -3.62
C TYR A 765 5.39 34.58 -3.35
N GLY A 766 6.02 35.68 -3.79
CA GLY A 766 7.44 35.90 -3.58
C GLY A 766 7.90 37.20 -4.25
N GLY A 767 9.20 37.43 -4.24
CA GLY A 767 9.76 38.62 -4.81
C GLY A 767 11.29 38.67 -4.76
N LEU A 768 11.82 39.79 -5.13
CA LEU A 768 13.25 40.14 -5.06
C LEU A 768 13.45 41.39 -4.23
N ARG A 769 14.42 41.36 -3.35
CA ARG A 769 14.93 42.57 -2.71
C ARG A 769 15.68 43.43 -3.74
N ASN A 770 15.70 44.74 -3.52
CA ASN A 770 16.30 45.69 -4.45
C ASN A 770 17.73 45.32 -4.88
N GLN A 771 18.53 44.80 -3.96
CA GLN A 771 19.92 44.39 -4.23
C GLN A 771 20.05 43.22 -5.23
N ASN A 772 19.04 42.38 -5.37
CA ASN A 772 19.03 41.24 -6.29
C ASN A 772 18.18 41.45 -7.54
N ASN A 773 17.53 42.63 -7.63
CA ASN A 773 16.68 42.97 -8.77
C ASN A 773 17.49 43.78 -9.81
N PRO A 774 17.76 43.25 -11.02
CA PRO A 774 18.56 43.94 -12.05
C PRO A 774 17.91 45.20 -12.64
N PHE A 775 16.60 45.39 -12.41
CA PHE A 775 15.89 46.62 -12.80
C PHE A 775 16.09 47.78 -11.80
N VAL A 776 16.46 47.46 -10.55
CA VAL A 776 16.69 48.42 -9.48
C VAL A 776 18.19 48.59 -9.20
N ASN A 777 18.95 47.50 -9.25
CA ASN A 777 20.40 47.46 -9.07
C ASN A 777 21.08 47.16 -10.42
N PRO A 778 21.58 48.18 -11.17
CA PRO A 778 22.21 47.98 -12.46
C PRO A 778 23.49 47.12 -12.44
N ALA A 779 24.14 46.99 -11.25
CA ALA A 779 25.32 46.16 -11.08
C ALA A 779 25.00 44.67 -11.05
N GLN A 780 23.69 44.30 -11.02
CA GLN A 780 23.30 42.94 -11.08
C GLN A 780 23.30 42.34 -12.48
N MET A 781 23.49 41.03 -12.54
CA MET A 781 23.39 40.28 -13.80
C MET A 781 22.00 40.47 -14.41
N LYS A 782 21.96 40.83 -15.69
CA LYS A 782 20.70 41.02 -16.41
C LYS A 782 19.91 39.72 -16.53
N PHE A 783 18.60 39.82 -16.48
CA PHE A 783 17.74 38.70 -16.80
C PHE A 783 17.89 38.26 -18.26
N PRO A 784 17.82 36.95 -18.54
CA PRO A 784 18.01 36.42 -19.88
C PRO A 784 16.89 36.83 -20.83
N LEU A 785 17.26 37.01 -22.07
CA LEU A 785 16.33 37.21 -23.19
C LEU A 785 16.25 35.92 -24.00
N THR A 786 15.03 35.56 -24.44
CA THR A 786 14.82 34.51 -25.44
C THR A 786 14.23 35.20 -26.69
N ASP A 787 14.87 35.03 -27.83
CA ASP A 787 14.48 35.72 -29.08
C ASP A 787 14.33 37.24 -28.92
N GLY A 788 15.21 37.88 -28.13
CA GLY A 788 15.21 39.30 -27.86
C GLY A 788 14.14 39.77 -26.85
N VAL A 789 13.34 38.92 -26.31
CA VAL A 789 12.28 39.22 -25.33
C VAL A 789 12.66 38.70 -23.94
N LEU A 790 12.33 39.46 -22.90
CA LEU A 790 12.58 39.07 -21.52
C LEU A 790 11.88 37.73 -21.22
N SER A 791 12.60 36.77 -20.64
CA SER A 791 12.10 35.42 -20.41
C SER A 791 12.25 34.91 -18.97
N THR A 792 12.79 35.77 -18.09
CA THR A 792 12.87 35.54 -16.64
C THR A 792 12.42 36.80 -15.91
N TYR A 793 11.65 36.65 -14.85
CA TYR A 793 10.99 37.71 -14.12
C TYR A 793 11.10 37.51 -12.61
N SER A 794 10.93 38.59 -11.84
CA SER A 794 10.57 38.47 -10.44
C SER A 794 9.04 38.45 -10.27
N LEU A 795 8.55 37.77 -9.24
CA LEU A 795 7.17 37.95 -8.84
C LEU A 795 6.95 39.39 -8.31
N GLY A 796 5.79 39.97 -8.63
CA GLY A 796 5.38 41.30 -8.14
C GLY A 796 4.38 41.17 -6.97
N ALA A 797 3.56 42.22 -6.80
CA ALA A 797 2.54 42.24 -5.77
C ALA A 797 1.42 41.17 -5.95
N LYS A 798 1.28 40.62 -7.17
CA LYS A 798 0.30 39.57 -7.47
C LYS A 798 0.95 38.22 -7.35
N PRO A 799 0.31 37.23 -6.67
CA PRO A 799 0.81 35.85 -6.68
C PRO A 799 0.65 35.21 -8.07
N TYR A 800 1.53 34.23 -8.38
CA TYR A 800 1.26 33.31 -9.47
C TYR A 800 0.17 32.33 -9.05
N ILE A 801 -0.83 32.12 -9.89
CA ILE A 801 -1.97 31.24 -9.61
C ILE A 801 -2.26 30.38 -10.82
N GLU A 802 -2.34 29.06 -10.60
CA GLU A 802 -2.92 28.08 -11.53
C GLU A 802 -3.88 27.14 -10.79
N ALA A 803 -4.94 26.71 -11.48
CA ALA A 803 -5.85 25.69 -10.99
C ALA A 803 -6.19 24.71 -12.10
N SER A 804 -6.51 23.48 -11.69
CA SER A 804 -6.93 22.43 -12.61
C SER A 804 -8.21 21.76 -12.17
N ALA A 805 -8.94 21.25 -13.17
CA ALA A 805 -9.99 20.27 -12.99
C ALA A 805 -9.65 19.07 -13.87
N GLY A 806 -9.70 17.89 -13.29
CA GLY A 806 -9.29 16.68 -13.97
C GLY A 806 -10.20 15.50 -13.73
N ILE A 807 -10.07 14.54 -14.61
CA ILE A 807 -10.69 13.23 -14.51
C ILE A 807 -9.58 12.20 -14.37
N TYR A 808 -9.66 11.36 -13.36
CA TYR A 808 -8.73 10.26 -13.21
C TYR A 808 -9.47 8.92 -13.21
N ASN A 809 -8.71 7.83 -13.12
CA ASN A 809 -9.23 6.48 -13.28
C ASN A 809 -9.65 6.13 -14.72
N ILE A 810 -9.18 6.85 -15.71
CA ILE A 810 -9.37 6.53 -17.12
C ILE A 810 -8.60 5.23 -17.39
N PHE A 811 -9.31 4.15 -17.80
CA PHE A 811 -8.76 2.79 -17.92
C PHE A 811 -8.00 2.32 -16.67
N THR A 812 -8.43 2.79 -15.48
CA THR A 812 -7.86 2.48 -14.15
C THR A 812 -6.44 3.00 -13.89
N ILE A 813 -5.82 3.71 -14.84
CA ILE A 813 -4.40 4.10 -14.78
C ILE A 813 -4.20 5.60 -15.05
N PHE A 814 -4.94 6.17 -15.99
CA PHE A 814 -4.65 7.51 -16.48
C PHE A 814 -5.49 8.59 -15.78
N ARG A 815 -4.86 9.76 -15.70
CA ARG A 815 -5.45 11.03 -15.26
C ARG A 815 -5.27 12.05 -16.37
N LEU A 816 -6.29 12.86 -16.65
CA LEU A 816 -6.29 13.97 -17.60
C LEU A 816 -6.75 15.22 -16.88
N ASP A 817 -5.94 16.27 -16.91
CA ASP A 817 -6.21 17.57 -16.29
C ASP A 817 -6.30 18.67 -17.34
N VAL A 818 -7.30 19.51 -17.20
CA VAL A 818 -7.38 20.83 -17.82
C VAL A 818 -6.91 21.85 -16.80
N ILE A 819 -5.83 22.56 -17.10
CA ILE A 819 -5.19 23.51 -16.19
C ILE A 819 -5.37 24.91 -16.74
N LYS A 820 -5.75 25.84 -15.89
CA LYS A 820 -5.86 27.26 -16.22
C LYS A 820 -4.88 28.07 -15.37
N ARG A 821 -4.09 28.90 -16.02
CA ARG A 821 -3.26 29.93 -15.41
C ARG A 821 -4.08 31.22 -15.34
N PHE A 822 -4.04 31.91 -14.19
CA PHE A 822 -4.88 33.11 -13.94
C PHE A 822 -4.09 34.41 -13.91
N THR A 823 -2.78 34.35 -13.67
CA THR A 823 -1.93 35.55 -13.49
C THR A 823 -0.74 35.52 -14.43
N TYR A 824 -0.13 36.69 -14.68
CA TYR A 824 1.04 36.84 -15.53
C TYR A 824 0.84 36.28 -16.96
N LEU A 825 -0.35 36.55 -17.54
CA LEU A 825 -0.72 36.09 -18.89
C LEU A 825 -0.09 36.92 -20.01
N ASP A 826 0.51 38.03 -19.68
CA ASP A 826 1.21 38.97 -20.56
C ASP A 826 2.66 38.55 -20.85
N HIS A 827 3.19 37.52 -20.19
CA HIS A 827 4.51 37.00 -20.47
C HIS A 827 4.55 36.27 -21.82
N PRO A 828 5.70 36.31 -22.53
CA PRO A 828 5.82 35.69 -23.84
C PRO A 828 5.71 34.17 -23.77
N HIS A 829 5.14 33.60 -24.82
CA HIS A 829 4.96 32.14 -24.98
C HIS A 829 4.14 31.48 -23.86
N ILE A 830 3.20 32.21 -23.25
CA ILE A 830 2.31 31.69 -22.21
C ILE A 830 0.97 31.30 -22.81
N SER A 831 0.55 30.08 -22.54
CA SER A 831 -0.83 29.64 -22.73
C SER A 831 -1.61 29.80 -21.43
N SER A 832 -2.83 30.34 -21.50
CA SER A 832 -3.70 30.47 -20.33
C SER A 832 -4.37 29.16 -19.94
N VAL A 833 -4.45 28.19 -20.87
CA VAL A 833 -5.06 26.86 -20.65
C VAL A 833 -4.15 25.79 -21.24
N GLY A 834 -4.01 24.68 -20.55
CA GLY A 834 -3.20 23.55 -21.00
C GLY A 834 -3.82 22.21 -20.59
N LEU A 835 -3.47 21.17 -21.31
CA LEU A 835 -3.83 19.80 -20.98
C LEU A 835 -2.60 19.06 -20.43
N ARG A 836 -2.79 18.26 -19.39
CA ARG A 836 -1.76 17.39 -18.82
C ARG A 836 -2.32 15.99 -18.59
N ILE A 837 -1.48 15.00 -18.86
CA ILE A 837 -1.78 13.60 -18.58
C ILE A 837 -0.89 13.11 -17.46
N SER A 838 -1.36 12.20 -16.65
CA SER A 838 -0.49 11.44 -15.71
C SER A 838 -1.00 10.03 -15.53
N SER A 839 -0.14 9.18 -15.01
CA SER A 839 -0.52 7.85 -14.53
C SER A 839 -0.74 7.91 -13.02
N ASN A 840 -1.87 7.40 -12.57
CA ASN A 840 -2.20 7.28 -11.15
C ASN A 840 -2.76 5.88 -10.88
N PHE A 841 -2.01 5.10 -10.11
CA PHE A 841 -2.48 3.79 -9.65
C PHE A 841 -3.18 3.98 -8.30
N SER A 842 -4.49 3.79 -8.25
CA SER A 842 -5.28 3.84 -7.02
C SER A 842 -6.26 2.67 -6.98
N PHE A 843 -6.51 2.14 -5.78
CA PHE A 843 -7.54 1.12 -5.56
C PHE A 843 -8.95 1.67 -5.70
#